data_e34d267cf66dd35f69e51cdd9f0297c2
#
_entry.id   e34d267cf66dd35f69e51cdd9f0297c2
#
_cell.length_a   1.000
_cell.length_b   1.000
_cell.length_c   1.000
_cell.angle_alpha   90.00
_cell.angle_beta   90.00
_cell.angle_gamma   90.00
#
_symmetry.space_group_name_H-M   'P 1'
#
loop_
_entity.id
_entity.type
_entity.pdbx_description
1 polymer ?
#
loop_
_entity_poly.entity_id
_entity_poly.type
_entity_poly.pdbx_seq_one_letter_code
_entity_poly.pdbx_strand_id
1 'polypeptide(L)'
;MSPKSKPTEKSAAKTDTKPLSAPQKALRKLGLDRDIDLALHLPLRYEDETRIVRLADTREGDMAQIEATVVSCDIAYKPRRQLLVVVDDGSDTCTLRFFSFYPSQQKALAVGNRLRLRGEVKGGFMGRTMMHPSFHMAGGELPNALTPVYPTSAGLPQVYLRKAVHSGLVHAARHGAFVETIPPEHMPRSAMSAGAKPWSLEQSLHFLHHPTPDVSLAQLEDRTHPAWQRLKAEELLAQQLSQLQSKRARDELRAPALVLTKGGLHEQLLGVLPFGLTGAQRRVGEEIAQDLMRQVPMHRLLQGDVGSGKTVVAALAAAVAMDGGWQCALMAPTEILAEQHFRKLIGWLEPLLTPLGKRVAWLTGSQKKKERNEMLGLIASGEAALVVGTHAVIQEQVQFKNLALAIIDEQHRFGVAQRLALREKMLTHDGMPQQEPHMLMMSATPIPRTLAMSYYADLDVSTLDELPPGRTPVVTKLVSESRRDELIERIRHQLDEGRQVYWVCPLIEESEALDLTNATETHALLMDALNYPGTKPVLVGLLHSRMPPADKKAVMAQFESGAMGVLVSTTVIEVGVDVPNASLMVIEHAERFGLSQLHQLRGRVGRGAAASACVLMYATGESGRVSETARERLRAMVETSDGFEIARRDLEIRGPGEFLGARQSGAALLRFADLAEDGELLQWARELAPLMLDKYPELAERHVSRWLGGKSDFLKA
;
A
#
# COMPACT_ATOMS: atom_id res chain seq x y z
N MET A 1 66.52 -13.32 -28.09
CA MET A 1 65.27 -13.57 -28.82
C MET A 1 64.56 -14.75 -28.16
N SER A 2 63.54 -14.51 -27.39
CA SER A 2 62.62 -15.53 -26.80
C SER A 2 61.20 -15.06 -26.97
N PRO A 3 60.27 -15.90 -27.41
CA PRO A 3 58.91 -15.48 -27.78
C PRO A 3 57.97 -15.35 -26.55
N LYS A 4 57.23 -14.28 -26.56
CA LYS A 4 56.15 -13.99 -25.59
C LYS A 4 54.99 -14.97 -25.76
N SER A 5 54.65 -15.69 -24.71
CA SER A 5 53.43 -16.49 -24.59
C SER A 5 52.21 -15.58 -24.37
N LYS A 6 51.18 -15.72 -25.22
CA LYS A 6 49.86 -15.14 -25.07
C LYS A 6 49.07 -15.87 -23.96
N PRO A 7 48.25 -15.17 -23.15
CA PRO A 7 47.32 -15.83 -22.24
C PRO A 7 46.13 -16.39 -23.01
N THR A 8 45.83 -17.65 -22.76
CA THR A 8 44.64 -18.36 -23.23
C THR A 8 43.37 -17.79 -22.57
N GLU A 9 42.49 -17.19 -23.34
CA GLU A 9 41.14 -16.85 -22.95
C GLU A 9 40.37 -18.13 -22.60
N LYS A 10 39.95 -18.25 -21.35
CA LYS A 10 38.97 -19.24 -20.91
C LYS A 10 37.62 -18.89 -21.53
N SER A 11 37.17 -19.69 -22.47
CA SER A 11 35.80 -19.72 -23.00
C SER A 11 34.79 -19.83 -21.86
N ALA A 12 34.05 -18.77 -21.60
CA ALA A 12 32.87 -18.81 -20.79
C ALA A 12 31.78 -19.59 -21.56
N ALA A 13 31.35 -20.70 -21.00
CA ALA A 13 30.25 -21.51 -21.52
C ALA A 13 28.97 -20.64 -21.64
N LYS A 14 28.56 -20.35 -22.86
CA LYS A 14 27.25 -19.81 -23.18
C LYS A 14 26.21 -20.87 -22.80
N THR A 15 25.54 -20.68 -21.69
CA THR A 15 24.28 -21.38 -21.40
C THR A 15 23.24 -20.94 -22.45
N ASP A 16 22.93 -21.81 -23.38
CA ASP A 16 21.85 -21.68 -24.36
C ASP A 16 20.49 -21.67 -23.61
N THR A 17 20.09 -20.53 -23.12
CA THR A 17 18.74 -20.35 -22.59
C THR A 17 17.79 -20.15 -23.78
N LYS A 18 17.06 -21.20 -24.18
CA LYS A 18 15.95 -21.10 -25.11
C LYS A 18 15.01 -19.96 -24.68
N PRO A 19 14.51 -19.12 -25.60
CA PRO A 19 13.60 -18.04 -25.25
C PRO A 19 12.32 -18.62 -24.61
N LEU A 20 11.94 -18.06 -23.47
CA LEU A 20 10.74 -18.48 -22.72
C LEU A 20 9.49 -18.38 -23.60
N SER A 21 8.66 -19.41 -23.56
CA SER A 21 7.35 -19.42 -24.21
C SER A 21 6.40 -18.36 -23.61
N ALA A 22 5.35 -17.97 -24.34
CA ALA A 22 4.38 -17.00 -23.85
C ALA A 22 3.75 -17.38 -22.49
N PRO A 23 3.34 -18.64 -22.25
CA PRO A 23 2.84 -19.06 -20.94
C PRO A 23 3.90 -18.97 -19.82
N GLN A 24 5.16 -19.29 -20.11
CA GLN A 24 6.25 -19.17 -19.12
C GLN A 24 6.54 -17.70 -18.75
N LYS A 25 6.45 -16.78 -19.71
CA LYS A 25 6.54 -15.34 -19.44
C LYS A 25 5.37 -14.86 -18.58
N ALA A 26 4.17 -15.40 -18.81
CA ALA A 26 2.99 -15.09 -18.03
C ALA A 26 3.10 -15.61 -16.58
N LEU A 27 3.65 -16.81 -16.36
CA LEU A 27 3.93 -17.34 -15.02
C LEU A 27 4.90 -16.44 -14.26
N ARG A 28 6.02 -16.03 -14.90
CA ARG A 28 6.98 -15.08 -14.28
C ARG A 28 6.34 -13.74 -13.93
N LYS A 29 5.45 -13.24 -14.79
CA LYS A 29 4.72 -12.00 -14.51
C LYS A 29 3.81 -12.13 -13.28
N LEU A 30 3.34 -13.32 -12.97
CA LEU A 30 2.60 -13.65 -11.74
C LEU A 30 3.51 -13.93 -10.54
N GLY A 31 4.84 -13.88 -10.71
CA GLY A 31 5.81 -14.20 -9.65
C GLY A 31 5.91 -15.68 -9.31
N LEU A 32 5.56 -16.57 -10.24
CA LEU A 32 5.59 -18.03 -10.10
C LEU A 32 6.88 -18.58 -10.72
N ASP A 33 8.01 -18.33 -10.06
CA ASP A 33 9.34 -18.67 -10.56
C ASP A 33 9.89 -19.98 -9.98
N ARG A 34 9.54 -20.32 -8.74
CA ARG A 34 9.98 -21.53 -8.04
C ARG A 34 8.85 -22.58 -7.98
N ASP A 35 9.20 -23.85 -7.86
CA ASP A 35 8.21 -24.93 -7.67
C ASP A 35 7.32 -24.68 -6.44
N ILE A 36 7.89 -24.16 -5.36
CA ILE A 36 7.13 -23.78 -4.17
C ILE A 36 6.15 -22.60 -4.43
N ASP A 37 6.50 -21.66 -5.30
CA ASP A 37 5.59 -20.56 -5.66
C ASP A 37 4.38 -21.07 -6.43
N LEU A 38 4.57 -22.10 -7.28
CA LEU A 38 3.48 -22.83 -7.95
C LEU A 38 2.62 -23.59 -6.95
N ALA A 39 3.22 -24.30 -5.98
CA ALA A 39 2.51 -25.01 -4.92
C ALA A 39 1.72 -24.07 -3.99
N LEU A 40 2.20 -22.85 -3.77
CA LEU A 40 1.52 -21.80 -2.99
C LEU A 40 0.56 -20.95 -3.83
N HIS A 41 0.41 -21.22 -5.13
CA HIS A 41 -0.58 -20.55 -5.97
C HIS A 41 -1.93 -21.25 -5.83
N LEU A 42 -2.68 -20.92 -4.78
CA LEU A 42 -3.91 -21.60 -4.41
C LEU A 42 -5.10 -21.17 -5.28
N PRO A 43 -6.12 -22.05 -5.40
CA PRO A 43 -7.34 -21.75 -6.12
C PRO A 43 -8.10 -20.55 -5.52
N LEU A 44 -8.69 -19.74 -6.40
CA LEU A 44 -9.61 -18.66 -6.02
C LEU A 44 -10.98 -19.20 -5.62
N ARG A 45 -11.43 -20.26 -6.33
CA ARG A 45 -12.68 -20.97 -6.08
C ARG A 45 -12.60 -22.39 -6.60
N TYR A 46 -13.58 -23.18 -6.24
CA TYR A 46 -13.71 -24.59 -6.66
C TYR A 46 -14.97 -24.79 -7.47
N GLU A 47 -14.91 -25.72 -8.41
CA GLU A 47 -16.02 -26.09 -9.26
C GLU A 47 -16.32 -27.57 -9.05
N ASP A 48 -17.57 -27.90 -8.68
CA ASP A 48 -17.99 -29.29 -8.52
C ASP A 48 -18.29 -29.92 -9.90
N GLU A 49 -17.36 -30.69 -10.39
CA GLU A 49 -17.46 -31.49 -11.62
C GLU A 49 -17.51 -33.00 -11.31
N THR A 50 -17.65 -33.35 -10.02
CA THR A 50 -17.60 -34.76 -9.56
C THR A 50 -18.88 -35.54 -9.80
N ARG A 51 -19.99 -34.85 -10.08
CA ARG A 51 -21.31 -35.46 -10.26
C ARG A 51 -22.05 -34.85 -11.46
N ILE A 52 -22.89 -35.69 -12.06
CA ILE A 52 -23.85 -35.29 -13.07
C ILE A 52 -25.22 -35.18 -12.40
N VAL A 53 -25.92 -34.06 -12.59
CA VAL A 53 -27.29 -33.86 -12.09
C VAL A 53 -28.27 -33.91 -13.25
N ARG A 54 -29.52 -34.31 -12.98
CA ARG A 54 -30.60 -34.28 -13.97
C ARG A 54 -31.15 -32.88 -14.09
N LEU A 55 -31.49 -32.46 -15.31
CA LEU A 55 -32.10 -31.16 -15.54
C LEU A 55 -33.35 -30.91 -14.69
N ALA A 56 -34.20 -31.93 -14.54
CA ALA A 56 -35.41 -31.83 -13.72
C ALA A 56 -35.13 -31.46 -12.26
N ASP A 57 -33.97 -31.86 -11.71
CA ASP A 57 -33.58 -31.65 -10.31
C ASP A 57 -32.87 -30.31 -10.08
N THR A 58 -32.58 -29.53 -11.16
CA THR A 58 -31.92 -28.23 -11.06
C THR A 58 -32.89 -27.10 -10.77
N ARG A 59 -32.41 -26.10 -10.02
CA ARG A 59 -33.10 -24.84 -9.71
C ARG A 59 -32.49 -23.68 -10.45
N GLU A 60 -33.24 -22.58 -10.55
CA GLU A 60 -32.70 -21.32 -11.09
C GLU A 60 -31.55 -20.80 -10.21
N GLY A 61 -30.44 -20.47 -10.83
CA GLY A 61 -29.20 -20.04 -10.18
C GLY A 61 -28.20 -21.18 -9.89
N ASP A 62 -28.59 -22.44 -10.03
CA ASP A 62 -27.68 -23.56 -9.80
C ASP A 62 -26.60 -23.63 -10.88
N MET A 63 -25.33 -23.78 -10.45
CA MET A 63 -24.25 -24.21 -11.32
C MET A 63 -24.29 -25.74 -11.47
N ALA A 64 -24.82 -26.21 -12.58
CA ALA A 64 -25.05 -27.64 -12.80
C ALA A 64 -24.15 -28.24 -13.88
N GLN A 65 -23.70 -29.48 -13.66
CA GLN A 65 -23.10 -30.31 -14.70
C GLN A 65 -24.10 -31.41 -15.11
N ILE A 66 -24.44 -31.41 -16.37
CA ILE A 66 -25.44 -32.34 -16.96
C ILE A 66 -24.85 -33.09 -18.14
N GLU A 67 -25.38 -34.26 -18.45
CA GLU A 67 -25.16 -34.93 -19.72
C GLU A 67 -26.46 -34.98 -20.49
N ALA A 68 -26.45 -34.39 -21.69
CA ALA A 68 -27.62 -34.27 -22.54
C ALA A 68 -27.27 -34.48 -24.00
N THR A 69 -28.28 -34.86 -24.81
CA THR A 69 -28.18 -35.05 -26.24
C THR A 69 -28.69 -33.79 -26.97
N VAL A 70 -27.99 -33.35 -27.97
CA VAL A 70 -28.40 -32.21 -28.79
C VAL A 70 -29.63 -32.57 -29.65
N VAL A 71 -30.72 -31.86 -29.44
CA VAL A 71 -31.98 -32.02 -30.17
C VAL A 71 -32.06 -31.08 -31.36
N SER A 72 -31.65 -29.79 -31.19
CA SER A 72 -31.58 -28.82 -32.28
C SER A 72 -30.37 -27.90 -32.13
N CYS A 73 -29.89 -27.36 -33.23
CA CYS A 73 -28.75 -26.43 -33.29
C CYS A 73 -28.97 -25.39 -34.38
N ASP A 74 -29.44 -24.22 -34.03
CA ASP A 74 -29.89 -23.18 -34.94
C ASP A 74 -29.18 -21.84 -34.71
N ILE A 75 -28.98 -21.05 -35.77
CA ILE A 75 -28.45 -19.69 -35.66
C ILE A 75 -29.61 -18.70 -35.72
N ALA A 76 -29.89 -18.01 -34.64
CA ALA A 76 -30.85 -16.92 -34.59
C ALA A 76 -30.16 -15.58 -34.85
N TYR A 77 -30.81 -14.71 -35.61
CA TYR A 77 -30.28 -13.39 -36.00
C TYR A 77 -30.95 -12.23 -35.23
N LYS A 78 -32.10 -12.48 -34.58
CA LYS A 78 -32.84 -11.47 -33.80
C LYS A 78 -32.88 -11.87 -32.31
N PRO A 79 -32.72 -10.97 -31.35
CA PRO A 79 -32.36 -9.53 -31.46
C PRO A 79 -30.90 -9.29 -31.88
N ARG A 80 -30.05 -10.31 -31.79
CA ARG A 80 -28.66 -10.32 -32.26
C ARG A 80 -28.27 -11.73 -32.69
N ARG A 81 -27.21 -11.85 -33.51
CA ARG A 81 -26.68 -13.16 -33.94
C ARG A 81 -26.28 -13.99 -32.72
N GLN A 82 -26.85 -15.18 -32.57
CA GLN A 82 -26.57 -16.12 -31.49
C GLN A 82 -26.77 -17.55 -31.99
N LEU A 83 -26.03 -18.49 -31.39
CA LEU A 83 -26.25 -19.91 -31.58
C LEU A 83 -27.16 -20.39 -30.45
N LEU A 84 -28.29 -21.02 -30.84
CA LEU A 84 -29.25 -21.65 -29.94
C LEU A 84 -29.14 -23.14 -30.10
N VAL A 85 -28.90 -23.87 -29.01
CA VAL A 85 -28.79 -25.32 -29.02
C VAL A 85 -29.73 -25.86 -27.97
N VAL A 86 -30.72 -26.67 -28.39
CA VAL A 86 -31.60 -27.35 -27.44
C VAL A 86 -31.02 -28.72 -27.13
N VAL A 87 -30.89 -29.03 -25.85
CA VAL A 87 -30.41 -30.32 -25.39
C VAL A 87 -31.45 -30.96 -24.49
N ASP A 88 -31.48 -32.28 -24.46
CA ASP A 88 -32.38 -33.11 -23.69
C ASP A 88 -31.59 -34.20 -22.95
N ASP A 89 -31.81 -34.33 -21.64
CA ASP A 89 -31.18 -35.39 -20.81
C ASP A 89 -32.13 -36.54 -20.48
N GLY A 90 -33.31 -36.53 -21.08
CA GLY A 90 -34.40 -37.50 -20.82
C GLY A 90 -35.26 -37.15 -19.60
N SER A 91 -34.94 -36.11 -18.83
CA SER A 91 -35.74 -35.62 -17.71
C SER A 91 -36.38 -34.27 -18.03
N ASP A 92 -35.71 -33.42 -18.77
CA ASP A 92 -36.18 -32.11 -19.23
C ASP A 92 -35.27 -31.59 -20.32
N THR A 93 -35.64 -30.42 -20.92
CA THR A 93 -34.88 -29.75 -21.95
C THR A 93 -34.24 -28.46 -21.48
N CYS A 94 -33.08 -28.12 -22.04
CA CYS A 94 -32.38 -26.87 -21.77
C CYS A 94 -31.92 -26.21 -23.06
N THR A 95 -32.07 -24.88 -23.16
CA THR A 95 -31.61 -24.09 -24.30
C THR A 95 -30.24 -23.47 -23.96
N LEU A 96 -29.20 -23.88 -24.68
CA LEU A 96 -27.86 -23.28 -24.57
C LEU A 96 -27.80 -22.08 -25.51
N ARG A 97 -27.25 -20.96 -25.04
CA ARG A 97 -27.16 -19.71 -25.79
C ARG A 97 -25.72 -19.22 -25.87
N PHE A 98 -25.19 -19.07 -27.10
CA PHE A 98 -23.85 -18.56 -27.36
C PHE A 98 -23.92 -17.30 -28.22
N PHE A 99 -23.48 -16.15 -27.71
CA PHE A 99 -23.46 -14.88 -28.44
C PHE A 99 -22.21 -14.73 -29.32
N SER A 100 -21.14 -15.45 -28.98
CA SER A 100 -19.94 -15.62 -29.79
C SER A 100 -19.63 -17.10 -29.90
N PHE A 101 -19.39 -17.59 -31.10
CA PHE A 101 -19.12 -18.99 -31.39
C PHE A 101 -18.27 -19.15 -32.63
N TYR A 102 -17.46 -20.21 -32.66
CA TYR A 102 -16.63 -20.59 -33.80
C TYR A 102 -17.26 -21.77 -34.56
N PRO A 103 -16.93 -21.94 -35.86
CA PRO A 103 -17.43 -23.06 -36.65
C PRO A 103 -17.11 -24.43 -36.04
N SER A 104 -15.98 -24.59 -35.37
CA SER A 104 -15.60 -25.81 -34.63
C SER A 104 -16.55 -26.14 -33.48
N GLN A 105 -17.02 -25.12 -32.76
CA GLN A 105 -18.00 -25.28 -31.68
C GLN A 105 -19.38 -25.71 -32.28
N GLN A 106 -19.81 -25.09 -33.38
CA GLN A 106 -21.04 -25.47 -34.01
C GLN A 106 -21.02 -26.94 -34.48
N LYS A 107 -19.88 -27.44 -35.02
CA LYS A 107 -19.72 -28.84 -35.38
C LYS A 107 -19.80 -29.77 -34.13
N ALA A 108 -19.21 -29.38 -33.03
CA ALA A 108 -19.26 -30.18 -31.78
C ALA A 108 -20.69 -30.21 -31.20
N LEU A 109 -21.48 -29.16 -31.45
CA LEU A 109 -22.88 -29.03 -31.00
C LEU A 109 -23.89 -29.56 -32.05
N ALA A 110 -23.48 -30.44 -32.93
CA ALA A 110 -24.36 -31.03 -33.92
C ALA A 110 -25.45 -31.90 -33.32
N VAL A 111 -26.63 -31.92 -33.94
CA VAL A 111 -27.76 -32.74 -33.52
C VAL A 111 -27.36 -34.21 -33.40
N GLY A 112 -27.80 -34.86 -32.33
CA GLY A 112 -27.48 -36.25 -31.98
C GLY A 112 -26.20 -36.43 -31.16
N ASN A 113 -25.34 -35.42 -31.03
CA ASN A 113 -24.19 -35.51 -30.17
C ASN A 113 -24.61 -35.49 -28.70
N ARG A 114 -24.04 -36.42 -27.91
CA ARG A 114 -24.18 -36.42 -26.43
C ARG A 114 -23.06 -35.65 -25.83
N LEU A 115 -23.42 -34.64 -25.06
CA LEU A 115 -22.51 -33.66 -24.50
C LEU A 115 -22.58 -33.65 -22.95
N ARG A 116 -21.44 -33.44 -22.31
CA ARG A 116 -21.37 -33.04 -20.92
C ARG A 116 -21.25 -31.52 -20.89
N LEU A 117 -22.20 -30.89 -20.24
CA LEU A 117 -22.41 -29.44 -20.22
C LEU A 117 -22.32 -28.94 -18.80
N ARG A 118 -21.71 -27.77 -18.60
CA ARG A 118 -21.66 -27.13 -17.30
C ARG A 118 -21.93 -25.64 -17.43
N GLY A 119 -22.86 -25.14 -16.63
CA GLY A 119 -23.25 -23.74 -16.63
C GLY A 119 -24.29 -23.41 -15.57
N GLU A 120 -24.54 -22.12 -15.38
CA GLU A 120 -25.62 -21.63 -14.55
C GLU A 120 -26.98 -21.88 -15.22
N VAL A 121 -27.86 -22.55 -14.52
CA VAL A 121 -29.23 -22.79 -14.98
C VAL A 121 -30.07 -21.56 -14.69
N LYS A 122 -30.61 -20.94 -15.74
CA LYS A 122 -31.56 -19.81 -15.64
C LYS A 122 -32.97 -20.27 -16.01
N GLY A 123 -33.92 -19.95 -15.17
CA GLY A 123 -35.34 -20.10 -15.45
C GLY A 123 -35.82 -18.98 -16.38
N GLY A 124 -36.92 -19.19 -17.04
CA GLY A 124 -37.56 -18.16 -17.85
C GLY A 124 -38.83 -18.67 -18.54
N PHE A 125 -39.56 -17.77 -19.20
CA PHE A 125 -40.79 -18.07 -19.94
C PHE A 125 -40.61 -19.15 -21.03
N MET A 126 -39.38 -19.34 -21.51
CA MET A 126 -39.01 -20.33 -22.53
C MET A 126 -38.34 -21.60 -21.96
N GLY A 127 -38.54 -21.91 -20.69
CA GLY A 127 -37.92 -23.05 -20.02
C GLY A 127 -36.52 -22.76 -19.45
N ARG A 128 -35.77 -23.83 -19.15
CA ARG A 128 -34.40 -23.72 -18.65
C ARG A 128 -33.43 -23.25 -19.73
N THR A 129 -32.53 -22.38 -19.35
CA THR A 129 -31.49 -21.86 -20.27
C THR A 129 -30.13 -21.85 -19.57
N MET A 130 -29.05 -22.07 -20.37
CA MET A 130 -27.66 -21.86 -19.93
C MET A 130 -26.97 -20.90 -20.89
N MET A 131 -26.31 -19.87 -20.35
CA MET A 131 -25.61 -18.86 -21.11
C MET A 131 -24.12 -19.23 -21.20
N HIS A 132 -23.61 -19.39 -22.40
CA HIS A 132 -22.20 -19.75 -22.65
C HIS A 132 -21.70 -20.92 -21.80
N PRO A 133 -22.43 -22.04 -21.67
CA PRO A 133 -21.94 -23.17 -20.88
C PRO A 133 -20.63 -23.72 -21.45
N SER A 134 -19.77 -24.25 -20.58
CA SER A 134 -18.67 -25.08 -21.02
C SER A 134 -19.22 -26.45 -21.48
N PHE A 135 -18.63 -27.04 -22.51
CA PHE A 135 -19.07 -28.32 -23.01
C PHE A 135 -17.92 -29.17 -23.56
N HIS A 136 -18.07 -30.47 -23.48
CA HIS A 136 -17.24 -31.48 -24.14
C HIS A 136 -18.07 -32.72 -24.45
N MET A 137 -17.54 -33.62 -25.26
CA MET A 137 -18.24 -34.87 -25.59
C MET A 137 -18.49 -35.65 -24.30
N ALA A 138 -19.69 -36.21 -24.17
CA ALA A 138 -20.04 -37.09 -23.03
C ALA A 138 -19.19 -38.34 -23.04
N GLY A 139 -18.95 -38.86 -21.85
CA GLY A 139 -18.08 -40.02 -21.61
C GLY A 139 -16.76 -39.61 -20.92
N GLY A 140 -16.06 -40.58 -20.40
CA GLY A 140 -14.90 -40.39 -19.54
C GLY A 140 -15.25 -40.37 -18.05
N GLU A 141 -14.26 -40.67 -17.22
CA GLU A 141 -14.41 -40.70 -15.77
C GLU A 141 -14.68 -39.27 -15.25
N LEU A 142 -15.51 -39.20 -14.21
CA LEU A 142 -15.72 -37.95 -13.47
C LEU A 142 -14.51 -37.69 -12.57
N PRO A 143 -14.16 -36.43 -12.34
CA PRO A 143 -13.13 -36.08 -11.36
C PRO A 143 -13.48 -36.62 -9.96
N ASN A 144 -12.49 -37.13 -9.24
CA ASN A 144 -12.66 -37.59 -7.86
C ASN A 144 -12.53 -36.47 -6.83
N ALA A 145 -12.16 -35.27 -7.27
CA ALA A 145 -11.97 -34.09 -6.44
C ALA A 145 -12.60 -32.86 -7.12
N LEU A 146 -12.89 -31.84 -6.33
CA LEU A 146 -13.35 -30.56 -6.86
C LEU A 146 -12.31 -29.95 -7.80
N THR A 147 -12.77 -29.37 -8.89
CA THR A 147 -11.89 -28.76 -9.92
C THR A 147 -11.44 -27.36 -9.48
N PRO A 148 -10.12 -27.11 -9.29
CA PRO A 148 -9.62 -25.82 -8.87
C PRO A 148 -9.65 -24.79 -10.00
N VAL A 149 -10.03 -23.55 -9.68
CA VAL A 149 -9.93 -22.37 -10.57
C VAL A 149 -8.92 -21.40 -9.97
N TYR A 150 -7.79 -21.22 -10.65
CA TYR A 150 -6.68 -20.39 -10.18
C TYR A 150 -6.79 -18.93 -10.62
N PRO A 151 -6.25 -17.98 -9.83
CA PRO A 151 -5.98 -16.63 -10.32
C PRO A 151 -5.09 -16.69 -11.56
N THR A 152 -5.45 -15.96 -12.60
CA THR A 152 -4.73 -16.00 -13.88
C THR A 152 -4.54 -14.60 -14.47
N SER A 153 -3.71 -14.49 -15.48
CA SER A 153 -3.50 -13.26 -16.27
C SER A 153 -3.79 -13.50 -17.74
N ALA A 154 -3.95 -12.41 -18.51
CA ALA A 154 -4.16 -12.51 -19.94
C ALA A 154 -3.10 -13.39 -20.63
N GLY A 155 -3.55 -14.37 -21.41
CA GLY A 155 -2.69 -15.30 -22.14
C GLY A 155 -2.25 -16.56 -21.36
N LEU A 156 -2.76 -16.79 -20.14
CA LEU A 156 -2.46 -18.00 -19.35
C LEU A 156 -3.74 -18.85 -19.16
N PRO A 157 -3.98 -19.90 -19.97
CA PRO A 157 -5.15 -20.76 -19.84
C PRO A 157 -5.16 -21.58 -18.55
N GLN A 158 -6.34 -21.76 -17.93
CA GLN A 158 -6.52 -22.56 -16.69
C GLN A 158 -5.96 -24.00 -16.82
N VAL A 159 -6.14 -24.64 -17.98
CA VAL A 159 -5.64 -26.01 -18.24
C VAL A 159 -4.11 -26.04 -18.12
N TYR A 160 -3.41 -25.04 -18.65
CA TYR A 160 -1.96 -24.94 -18.55
C TYR A 160 -1.53 -24.70 -17.10
N LEU A 161 -2.22 -23.78 -16.42
CA LEU A 161 -1.92 -23.40 -15.03
C LEU A 161 -2.14 -24.58 -14.07
N ARG A 162 -3.23 -25.33 -14.22
CA ARG A 162 -3.48 -26.57 -13.44
C ARG A 162 -2.32 -27.57 -13.60
N LYS A 163 -1.84 -27.78 -14.83
CA LYS A 163 -0.70 -28.68 -15.08
C LYS A 163 0.60 -28.15 -14.46
N ALA A 164 0.85 -26.86 -14.58
CA ALA A 164 2.04 -26.22 -13.99
C ALA A 164 2.03 -26.33 -12.45
N VAL A 165 0.91 -26.03 -11.81
CA VAL A 165 0.73 -26.17 -10.35
C VAL A 165 0.91 -27.61 -9.90
N HIS A 166 0.28 -28.58 -10.58
CA HIS A 166 0.45 -29.99 -10.27
C HIS A 166 1.92 -30.44 -10.39
N SER A 167 2.61 -30.03 -11.46
CA SER A 167 4.04 -30.29 -11.62
C SER A 167 4.86 -29.63 -10.51
N GLY A 168 4.55 -28.38 -10.15
CA GLY A 168 5.19 -27.66 -9.05
C GLY A 168 5.03 -28.37 -7.71
N LEU A 169 3.82 -28.86 -7.37
CA LEU A 169 3.57 -29.65 -6.17
C LEU A 169 4.46 -30.90 -6.11
N VAL A 170 4.48 -31.69 -7.20
CA VAL A 170 5.27 -32.92 -7.27
C VAL A 170 6.77 -32.66 -7.15
N HIS A 171 7.26 -31.63 -7.86
CA HIS A 171 8.69 -31.28 -7.82
C HIS A 171 9.07 -30.70 -6.44
N ALA A 172 8.25 -29.80 -5.87
CA ALA A 172 8.49 -29.25 -4.54
C ALA A 172 8.56 -30.34 -3.46
N ALA A 173 7.66 -31.34 -3.51
CA ALA A 173 7.68 -32.49 -2.61
C ALA A 173 8.99 -33.30 -2.75
N ARG A 174 9.41 -33.62 -3.99
CA ARG A 174 10.64 -34.37 -4.26
C ARG A 174 11.91 -33.66 -3.79
N HIS A 175 11.94 -32.34 -3.84
CA HIS A 175 13.06 -31.54 -3.39
C HIS A 175 12.98 -31.17 -1.90
N GLY A 176 12.05 -31.74 -1.13
CA GLY A 176 11.93 -31.54 0.30
C GLY A 176 11.43 -30.15 0.69
N ALA A 177 10.74 -29.44 -0.22
CA ALA A 177 10.22 -28.11 0.07
C ALA A 177 9.10 -28.14 1.14
N PHE A 178 8.47 -29.28 1.39
CA PHE A 178 7.37 -29.46 2.35
C PHE A 178 7.82 -30.08 3.69
N VAL A 179 9.12 -30.24 3.91
CA VAL A 179 9.64 -30.71 5.20
C VAL A 179 9.14 -29.80 6.31
N GLU A 180 8.62 -30.41 7.39
CA GLU A 180 8.09 -29.68 8.53
C GLU A 180 9.16 -28.80 9.18
N THR A 181 8.80 -27.56 9.41
CA THR A 181 9.68 -26.55 10.04
C THR A 181 9.13 -26.08 11.37
N ILE A 182 7.85 -26.33 11.64
CA ILE A 182 7.23 -26.02 12.93
C ILE A 182 7.29 -27.30 13.78
N PRO A 183 7.89 -27.26 14.98
CA PRO A 183 7.91 -28.42 15.88
C PRO A 183 6.48 -28.85 16.23
N PRO A 184 6.17 -30.16 16.23
CA PRO A 184 4.80 -30.67 16.41
C PRO A 184 4.11 -30.17 17.68
N GLU A 185 4.87 -30.01 18.76
CA GLU A 185 4.39 -29.54 20.07
C GLU A 185 3.95 -28.06 20.06
N HIS A 186 4.36 -27.31 19.05
CA HIS A 186 4.05 -25.88 18.91
C HIS A 186 3.00 -25.59 17.84
N MET A 187 2.40 -26.62 17.24
CA MET A 187 1.35 -26.41 16.24
C MET A 187 0.13 -25.67 16.79
N PRO A 188 -0.45 -24.71 16.04
CA PRO A 188 -1.63 -24.00 16.50
C PRO A 188 -2.85 -24.93 16.50
N ARG A 189 -3.70 -24.79 17.52
CA ARG A 189 -4.90 -25.62 17.68
C ARG A 189 -5.87 -25.53 16.50
N SER A 190 -5.97 -24.36 15.87
CA SER A 190 -6.83 -24.14 14.69
C SER A 190 -6.41 -24.93 13.45
N ALA A 191 -5.15 -25.34 13.36
CA ALA A 191 -4.64 -26.23 12.29
C ALA A 191 -4.81 -27.72 12.59
N MET A 192 -5.51 -28.06 13.67
CA MET A 192 -5.82 -29.44 14.05
C MET A 192 -7.27 -29.78 13.71
N SER A 193 -7.52 -30.95 13.18
CA SER A 193 -8.88 -31.51 13.16
C SER A 193 -9.27 -32.01 14.55
N ALA A 194 -10.55 -31.97 14.87
CA ALA A 194 -11.09 -32.41 16.18
C ALA A 194 -10.61 -33.85 16.53
N GLY A 195 -9.74 -33.95 17.56
CA GLY A 195 -9.20 -35.21 18.06
C GLY A 195 -8.12 -35.89 17.20
N ALA A 196 -7.61 -35.24 16.16
CA ALA A 196 -6.65 -35.78 15.21
C ALA A 196 -5.27 -35.10 15.26
N LYS A 197 -4.32 -35.69 14.54
CA LYS A 197 -3.00 -35.12 14.32
C LYS A 197 -3.11 -33.78 13.54
N PRO A 198 -2.19 -32.85 13.79
CA PRO A 198 -2.16 -31.58 13.01
C PRO A 198 -1.95 -31.91 11.52
N TRP A 199 -2.56 -31.10 10.68
CA TRP A 199 -2.34 -31.16 9.24
C TRP A 199 -0.88 -30.82 8.92
N SER A 200 -0.21 -31.68 8.14
CA SER A 200 1.10 -31.33 7.62
C SER A 200 0.99 -30.27 6.51
N LEU A 201 2.09 -29.57 6.24
CA LEU A 201 2.12 -28.61 5.14
C LEU A 201 1.80 -29.28 3.80
N GLU A 202 2.40 -30.44 3.54
CA GLU A 202 2.18 -31.22 2.33
C GLU A 202 0.72 -31.66 2.19
N GLN A 203 0.14 -32.23 3.25
CA GLN A 203 -1.28 -32.61 3.26
C GLN A 203 -2.20 -31.42 3.01
N SER A 204 -1.91 -30.28 3.64
CA SER A 204 -2.71 -29.07 3.49
C SER A 204 -2.68 -28.55 2.05
N LEU A 205 -1.51 -28.49 1.41
CA LEU A 205 -1.37 -28.07 0.04
C LEU A 205 -2.05 -29.02 -0.94
N HIS A 206 -1.81 -30.33 -0.79
CA HIS A 206 -2.47 -31.34 -1.63
C HIS A 206 -4.00 -31.27 -1.51
N PHE A 207 -4.51 -31.15 -0.29
CA PHE A 207 -5.94 -31.02 -0.06
C PHE A 207 -6.53 -29.76 -0.69
N LEU A 208 -5.90 -28.61 -0.50
CA LEU A 208 -6.39 -27.34 -1.06
C LEU A 208 -6.32 -27.27 -2.59
N HIS A 209 -5.46 -28.05 -3.23
CA HIS A 209 -5.45 -28.16 -4.68
C HIS A 209 -6.44 -29.22 -5.21
N HIS A 210 -6.76 -30.23 -4.41
CA HIS A 210 -7.63 -31.36 -4.77
C HIS A 210 -8.56 -31.73 -3.63
N PRO A 211 -9.46 -30.81 -3.18
CA PRO A 211 -10.36 -31.09 -2.07
C PRO A 211 -11.40 -32.16 -2.47
N THR A 212 -11.71 -33.03 -1.54
CA THR A 212 -12.71 -34.07 -1.71
C THR A 212 -14.12 -33.46 -1.82
N PRO A 213 -15.08 -34.12 -2.54
CA PRO A 213 -16.41 -33.53 -2.77
C PRO A 213 -17.27 -33.40 -1.51
N ASP A 214 -16.92 -34.09 -0.42
CA ASP A 214 -17.63 -34.09 0.86
C ASP A 214 -17.28 -32.88 1.76
N VAL A 215 -16.24 -32.11 1.39
CA VAL A 215 -15.86 -30.92 2.14
C VAL A 215 -16.88 -29.80 1.99
N SER A 216 -17.12 -29.04 3.04
CA SER A 216 -17.93 -27.84 2.99
C SER A 216 -17.27 -26.77 2.10
N LEU A 217 -17.93 -26.39 1.00
CA LEU A 217 -17.45 -25.31 0.14
C LEU A 217 -17.33 -23.99 0.92
N ALA A 218 -18.26 -23.70 1.84
CA ALA A 218 -18.19 -22.51 2.69
C ALA A 218 -16.88 -22.48 3.50
N GLN A 219 -16.44 -23.59 4.09
CA GLN A 219 -15.18 -23.64 4.83
C GLN A 219 -13.94 -23.41 3.95
N LEU A 220 -14.02 -23.76 2.67
CA LEU A 220 -12.96 -23.48 1.71
C LEU A 220 -12.96 -21.99 1.27
N GLU A 221 -14.14 -21.44 1.02
CA GLU A 221 -14.33 -20.04 0.60
C GLU A 221 -14.01 -19.06 1.74
N ASP A 222 -14.51 -19.32 2.95
CA ASP A 222 -14.24 -18.53 4.16
C ASP A 222 -12.84 -18.79 4.74
N ARG A 223 -12.06 -19.70 4.15
CA ARG A 223 -10.71 -20.08 4.60
C ARG A 223 -10.63 -20.52 6.06
N THR A 224 -11.69 -21.15 6.57
CA THR A 224 -11.79 -21.65 7.95
C THR A 224 -11.39 -23.13 8.11
N HIS A 225 -11.24 -23.87 7.00
CA HIS A 225 -10.79 -25.25 7.04
C HIS A 225 -9.38 -25.38 7.66
N PRO A 226 -9.08 -26.42 8.47
CA PRO A 226 -7.77 -26.60 9.13
C PRO A 226 -6.56 -26.52 8.19
N ALA A 227 -6.69 -26.97 6.93
CA ALA A 227 -5.64 -26.84 5.92
C ALA A 227 -5.34 -25.37 5.58
N TRP A 228 -6.35 -24.49 5.53
CA TRP A 228 -6.17 -23.05 5.38
C TRP A 228 -5.54 -22.44 6.63
N GLN A 229 -6.01 -22.83 7.82
CA GLN A 229 -5.45 -22.36 9.09
C GLN A 229 -3.97 -22.72 9.21
N ARG A 230 -3.59 -23.89 8.69
CA ARG A 230 -2.18 -24.29 8.62
C ARG A 230 -1.35 -23.34 7.75
N LEU A 231 -1.82 -22.97 6.56
CA LEU A 231 -1.09 -22.06 5.66
C LEU A 231 -1.02 -20.64 6.20
N LYS A 232 -2.11 -20.15 6.81
CA LYS A 232 -2.12 -18.84 7.49
C LYS A 232 -1.09 -18.80 8.62
N ALA A 233 -1.01 -19.86 9.42
CA ALA A 233 -0.03 -19.98 10.50
C ALA A 233 1.42 -19.97 9.99
N GLU A 234 1.69 -20.75 8.93
CA GLU A 234 3.02 -20.79 8.28
C GLU A 234 3.44 -19.41 7.77
N GLU A 235 2.55 -18.72 7.10
CA GLU A 235 2.81 -17.38 6.53
C GLU A 235 3.08 -16.34 7.60
N LEU A 236 2.25 -16.30 8.65
CA LEU A 236 2.42 -15.36 9.77
C LEU A 236 3.72 -15.64 10.54
N LEU A 237 4.06 -16.90 10.75
CA LEU A 237 5.31 -17.29 11.39
C LEU A 237 6.53 -16.89 10.55
N ALA A 238 6.49 -17.10 9.24
CA ALA A 238 7.57 -16.70 8.33
C ALA A 238 7.82 -15.18 8.39
N GLN A 239 6.74 -14.41 8.42
CA GLN A 239 6.80 -12.97 8.58
C GLN A 239 7.44 -12.57 9.91
N GLN A 240 6.97 -13.12 11.03
CA GLN A 240 7.50 -12.80 12.36
C GLN A 240 8.98 -13.21 12.51
N LEU A 241 9.36 -14.38 12.00
CA LEU A 241 10.76 -14.83 11.99
C LEU A 241 11.65 -13.89 11.20
N SER A 242 11.24 -13.51 9.98
CA SER A 242 12.01 -12.59 9.14
C SER A 242 12.20 -11.22 9.79
N GLN A 243 11.16 -10.69 10.43
CA GLN A 243 11.20 -9.43 11.14
C GLN A 243 12.16 -9.47 12.34
N LEU A 244 12.10 -10.54 13.14
CA LEU A 244 13.01 -10.72 14.27
C LEU A 244 14.46 -10.95 13.83
N GLN A 245 14.69 -11.67 12.72
CA GLN A 245 16.03 -11.82 12.14
C GLN A 245 16.59 -10.46 11.71
N SER A 246 15.78 -9.63 11.03
CA SER A 246 16.18 -8.28 10.65
C SER A 246 16.49 -7.39 11.86
N LYS A 247 15.69 -7.51 12.92
CA LYS A 247 15.94 -6.79 14.18
C LYS A 247 17.25 -7.25 14.83
N ARG A 248 17.50 -8.56 14.94
CA ARG A 248 18.75 -9.10 15.48
C ARG A 248 19.97 -8.66 14.67
N ALA A 249 19.87 -8.73 13.33
CA ALA A 249 20.95 -8.26 12.46
C ALA A 249 21.24 -6.76 12.64
N ARG A 250 20.21 -5.95 12.89
CA ARG A 250 20.37 -4.53 13.21
C ARG A 250 21.01 -4.32 14.59
N ASP A 251 20.66 -5.13 15.57
CA ASP A 251 21.24 -5.02 16.91
C ASP A 251 22.76 -5.34 16.94
N GLU A 252 23.28 -5.98 15.90
CA GLU A 252 24.74 -6.19 15.67
C GLU A 252 25.42 -4.96 15.07
N LEU A 253 24.69 -4.04 14.44
CA LEU A 253 25.22 -2.81 13.88
C LEU A 253 25.61 -1.82 14.97
N ARG A 254 26.49 -0.88 14.61
CA ARG A 254 26.92 0.17 15.53
C ARG A 254 26.46 1.54 15.07
N ALA A 255 26.09 2.38 16.02
CA ALA A 255 25.75 3.78 15.83
C ALA A 255 26.44 4.66 16.88
N PRO A 256 26.63 5.96 16.62
CA PRO A 256 27.15 6.87 17.64
C PRO A 256 26.12 7.05 18.77
N ALA A 257 26.56 6.92 20.02
CA ALA A 257 25.71 7.26 21.15
C ALA A 257 25.55 8.78 21.26
N LEU A 258 24.33 9.27 21.17
CA LEU A 258 23.99 10.69 21.22
C LEU A 258 23.35 11.02 22.57
N VAL A 259 24.11 11.74 23.41
CA VAL A 259 23.73 11.97 24.83
C VAL A 259 23.14 13.36 24.96
N LEU A 260 22.03 13.45 25.70
CA LEU A 260 21.47 14.75 26.14
C LEU A 260 22.45 15.50 27.01
N THR A 261 22.82 16.71 26.63
CA THR A 261 23.72 17.59 27.37
C THR A 261 22.90 18.60 28.14
N LYS A 262 23.19 18.72 29.44
CA LYS A 262 22.53 19.75 30.28
C LYS A 262 22.93 21.15 29.80
N GLY A 263 21.95 22.01 29.58
CA GLY A 263 22.15 23.33 28.98
C GLY A 263 22.46 23.31 27.48
N GLY A 264 22.40 22.14 26.86
CA GLY A 264 22.68 21.94 25.43
C GLY A 264 21.57 22.44 24.49
N LEU A 265 21.77 22.21 23.17
CA LEU A 265 20.86 22.68 22.12
C LEU A 265 19.43 22.18 22.30
N HIS A 266 19.24 20.99 22.84
CA HIS A 266 17.90 20.45 23.10
C HIS A 266 17.14 21.30 24.14
N GLU A 267 17.75 21.64 25.27
CA GLU A 267 17.11 22.50 26.30
C GLU A 267 16.95 23.93 25.79
N GLN A 268 17.94 24.46 25.10
CA GLN A 268 17.88 25.79 24.50
C GLN A 268 16.74 25.89 23.46
N LEU A 269 16.56 24.85 22.63
CA LEU A 269 15.45 24.78 21.68
C LEU A 269 14.10 24.80 22.39
N LEU A 270 13.93 24.03 23.46
CA LEU A 270 12.70 24.06 24.28
C LEU A 270 12.40 25.46 24.82
N GLY A 271 13.44 26.24 25.16
CA GLY A 271 13.31 27.61 25.65
C GLY A 271 12.90 28.64 24.60
N VAL A 272 13.20 28.41 23.32
CA VAL A 272 12.87 29.35 22.23
C VAL A 272 11.60 28.99 21.47
N LEU A 273 11.02 27.83 21.69
CA LEU A 273 9.75 27.44 21.06
C LEU A 273 8.62 28.36 21.57
N PRO A 274 7.76 28.88 20.66
CA PRO A 274 6.67 29.80 21.04
C PRO A 274 5.48 29.09 21.71
N PHE A 275 5.59 27.80 22.02
CA PHE A 275 4.54 26.96 22.62
C PHE A 275 5.15 25.88 23.51
N GLY A 276 4.37 25.39 24.45
CA GLY A 276 4.75 24.22 25.25
C GLY A 276 4.47 22.91 24.54
N LEU A 277 5.26 21.89 24.82
CA LEU A 277 5.03 20.54 24.29
C LEU A 277 3.79 19.90 24.91
N THR A 278 3.04 19.12 24.11
CA THR A 278 1.98 18.22 24.63
C THR A 278 2.58 17.06 25.45
N GLY A 279 1.74 16.36 26.20
CA GLY A 279 2.14 15.15 26.92
C GLY A 279 2.72 14.09 25.98
N ALA A 280 2.04 13.87 24.84
CA ALA A 280 2.49 12.93 23.83
C ALA A 280 3.84 13.31 23.20
N GLN A 281 4.05 14.61 22.90
CA GLN A 281 5.32 15.08 22.34
C GLN A 281 6.49 14.90 23.33
N ARG A 282 6.26 15.13 24.62
CA ARG A 282 7.28 14.90 25.67
C ARG A 282 7.62 13.41 25.78
N ARG A 283 6.62 12.56 25.95
CA ARG A 283 6.80 11.10 26.03
C ARG A 283 7.59 10.57 24.84
N VAL A 284 7.18 10.92 23.63
CA VAL A 284 7.84 10.47 22.39
C VAL A 284 9.25 11.06 22.25
N GLY A 285 9.45 12.30 22.65
CA GLY A 285 10.79 12.91 22.69
C GLY A 285 11.74 12.16 23.63
N GLU A 286 11.26 11.72 24.80
CA GLU A 286 12.02 10.89 25.74
C GLU A 286 12.32 9.50 25.18
N GLU A 287 11.35 8.82 24.53
CA GLU A 287 11.56 7.55 23.84
C GLU A 287 12.68 7.64 22.79
N ILE A 288 12.63 8.68 21.95
CA ILE A 288 13.65 8.92 20.92
C ILE A 288 15.01 9.23 21.55
N ALA A 289 15.06 10.07 22.59
CA ALA A 289 16.31 10.39 23.26
C ALA A 289 16.96 9.16 23.91
N GLN A 290 16.17 8.26 24.49
CA GLN A 290 16.67 6.99 25.05
C GLN A 290 17.26 6.10 23.95
N ASP A 291 16.62 6.01 22.78
CA ASP A 291 17.16 5.23 21.68
C ASP A 291 18.43 5.84 21.11
N LEU A 292 18.50 7.17 20.99
CA LEU A 292 19.68 7.88 20.50
C LEU A 292 20.91 7.69 21.39
N MET A 293 20.73 7.44 22.70
CA MET A 293 21.83 7.16 23.63
C MET A 293 22.43 5.76 23.45
N ARG A 294 21.76 4.87 22.71
CA ARG A 294 22.26 3.51 22.48
C ARG A 294 23.34 3.49 21.41
N GLN A 295 24.26 2.55 21.50
CA GLN A 295 25.28 2.30 20.45
C GLN A 295 24.75 1.41 19.31
N VAL A 296 23.44 1.28 19.17
CA VAL A 296 22.73 0.52 18.14
C VAL A 296 21.88 1.50 17.34
N PRO A 297 21.84 1.40 16.00
CA PRO A 297 21.05 2.31 15.20
C PRO A 297 19.55 2.30 15.61
N MET A 298 19.02 3.46 15.94
CA MET A 298 17.59 3.63 16.11
C MET A 298 16.91 3.54 14.73
N HIS A 299 15.91 2.69 14.61
CA HIS A 299 14.98 2.68 13.46
C HIS A 299 13.57 2.89 14.01
N ARG A 300 13.11 4.13 14.00
CA ARG A 300 11.84 4.48 14.65
C ARG A 300 10.89 5.18 13.69
N LEU A 301 9.63 4.74 13.72
CA LEU A 301 8.52 5.39 13.02
C LEU A 301 7.76 6.30 13.99
N LEU A 302 7.81 7.60 13.73
CA LEU A 302 7.00 8.61 14.40
C LEU A 302 5.71 8.83 13.61
N GLN A 303 4.61 8.32 14.12
CA GLN A 303 3.30 8.53 13.52
C GLN A 303 2.45 9.50 14.33
N GLY A 304 1.58 10.20 13.65
CA GLY A 304 0.63 11.12 14.27
C GLY A 304 -0.14 11.87 13.22
N ASP A 305 -1.29 12.38 13.60
CA ASP A 305 -2.17 13.09 12.70
C ASP A 305 -1.52 14.34 12.06
N VAL A 306 -2.12 14.85 11.00
CA VAL A 306 -1.68 16.11 10.37
C VAL A 306 -1.74 17.23 11.41
N GLY A 307 -0.59 17.88 11.63
CA GLY A 307 -0.49 18.97 12.61
C GLY A 307 -0.32 18.52 14.07
N SER A 308 -0.05 17.25 14.37
CA SER A 308 0.27 16.76 15.73
C SER A 308 1.64 17.25 16.27
N GLY A 309 2.43 17.92 15.43
CA GLY A 309 3.73 18.47 15.81
C GLY A 309 4.92 17.52 15.63
N LYS A 310 4.85 16.56 14.68
CA LYS A 310 5.98 15.68 14.34
C LYS A 310 7.28 16.44 14.07
N THR A 311 7.19 17.60 13.39
CA THR A 311 8.36 18.42 13.07
C THR A 311 9.10 18.95 14.30
N VAL A 312 8.39 19.29 15.40
CA VAL A 312 9.07 19.75 16.62
C VAL A 312 9.79 18.62 17.33
N VAL A 313 9.20 17.41 17.34
CA VAL A 313 9.87 16.22 17.90
C VAL A 313 11.12 15.87 17.08
N ALA A 314 11.04 15.96 15.75
CA ALA A 314 12.18 15.78 14.86
C ALA A 314 13.28 16.83 15.07
N ALA A 315 12.91 18.10 15.31
CA ALA A 315 13.87 19.17 15.64
C ALA A 315 14.58 18.93 16.97
N LEU A 316 13.86 18.44 17.98
CA LEU A 316 14.44 18.09 19.28
C LEU A 316 15.41 16.91 19.16
N ALA A 317 15.07 15.87 18.38
CA ALA A 317 15.97 14.77 18.08
C ALA A 317 17.24 15.23 17.35
N ALA A 318 17.08 16.13 16.35
CA ALA A 318 18.20 16.75 15.65
C ALA A 318 19.08 17.58 16.59
N ALA A 319 18.49 18.31 17.53
CA ALA A 319 19.25 19.10 18.51
C ALA A 319 20.13 18.21 19.41
N VAL A 320 19.67 17.03 19.81
CA VAL A 320 20.48 16.04 20.57
C VAL A 320 21.71 15.62 19.76
N ALA A 321 21.54 15.32 18.47
CA ALA A 321 22.67 14.88 17.64
C ALA A 321 23.65 16.04 17.37
N MET A 322 23.14 17.24 17.07
CA MET A 322 23.98 18.43 16.82
C MET A 322 24.76 18.87 18.07
N ASP A 323 24.20 18.66 19.26
CA ASP A 323 24.85 18.97 20.54
C ASP A 323 26.09 18.09 20.75
N GLY A 324 26.08 16.85 20.29
CA GLY A 324 27.21 15.96 20.23
C GLY A 324 28.22 16.26 19.10
N GLY A 325 28.03 17.35 18.33
CA GLY A 325 28.88 17.71 17.21
C GLY A 325 28.65 16.93 15.93
N TRP A 326 27.57 16.15 15.86
CA TRP A 326 27.18 15.35 14.71
C TRP A 326 26.28 16.13 13.72
N GLN A 327 26.24 15.64 12.50
CA GLN A 327 25.34 16.17 11.48
C GLN A 327 24.02 15.41 11.42
N CYS A 328 22.96 16.13 11.06
CA CYS A 328 21.62 15.58 10.81
C CYS A 328 21.19 15.87 9.37
N ALA A 329 20.42 14.93 8.81
CA ALA A 329 19.75 15.11 7.51
C ALA A 329 18.24 14.99 7.70
N LEU A 330 17.46 15.92 7.11
CA LEU A 330 16.02 15.83 7.01
C LEU A 330 15.60 15.81 5.54
N MET A 331 14.98 14.72 5.15
CA MET A 331 14.53 14.50 3.77
C MET A 331 13.01 14.57 3.69
N ALA A 332 12.49 15.38 2.76
CA ALA A 332 11.06 15.48 2.46
C ALA A 332 10.79 15.14 0.98
N PRO A 333 9.59 14.62 0.63
CA PRO A 333 9.31 14.11 -0.72
C PRO A 333 9.22 15.19 -1.80
N THR A 334 8.91 16.43 -1.42
CA THR A 334 8.79 17.54 -2.38
C THR A 334 9.55 18.76 -1.92
N GLU A 335 9.91 19.63 -2.87
CA GLU A 335 10.63 20.87 -2.57
C GLU A 335 9.81 21.83 -1.70
N ILE A 336 8.49 21.88 -1.90
CA ILE A 336 7.59 22.74 -1.13
C ILE A 336 7.57 22.31 0.35
N LEU A 337 7.45 21.01 0.60
CA LEU A 337 7.46 20.48 1.96
C LEU A 337 8.83 20.64 2.63
N ALA A 338 9.90 20.38 1.87
CA ALA A 338 11.25 20.60 2.34
C ALA A 338 11.50 22.08 2.69
N GLU A 339 11.00 23.00 1.86
CA GLU A 339 11.11 24.45 2.13
C GLU A 339 10.35 24.88 3.39
N GLN A 340 9.17 24.30 3.65
CA GLN A 340 8.45 24.55 4.90
C GLN A 340 9.22 24.06 6.14
N HIS A 341 9.76 22.84 6.06
CA HIS A 341 10.62 22.35 7.14
C HIS A 341 11.83 23.25 7.33
N PHE A 342 12.50 23.63 6.25
CA PHE A 342 13.65 24.50 6.30
C PHE A 342 13.34 25.84 6.96
N ARG A 343 12.26 26.52 6.55
CA ARG A 343 11.86 27.83 7.13
C ARG A 343 11.54 27.71 8.63
N LYS A 344 10.85 26.67 9.05
CA LYS A 344 10.55 26.44 10.47
C LYS A 344 11.82 26.16 11.26
N LEU A 345 12.63 25.24 10.76
CA LEU A 345 13.84 24.79 11.46
C LEU A 345 14.92 25.87 11.52
N ILE A 346 15.07 26.66 10.45
CA ILE A 346 16.00 27.79 10.47
C ILE A 346 15.57 28.83 11.50
N GLY A 347 14.26 29.14 11.59
CA GLY A 347 13.73 30.07 12.58
C GLY A 347 13.97 29.65 14.02
N TRP A 348 13.97 28.35 14.32
CA TRP A 348 14.20 27.82 15.67
C TRP A 348 15.68 27.57 15.96
N LEU A 349 16.44 27.04 15.02
CA LEU A 349 17.78 26.50 15.24
C LEU A 349 18.90 27.47 14.84
N GLU A 350 18.75 28.31 13.79
CA GLU A 350 19.81 29.21 13.34
C GLU A 350 20.30 30.16 14.45
N PRO A 351 19.42 30.77 15.28
CA PRO A 351 19.86 31.59 16.42
C PRO A 351 20.73 30.83 17.44
N LEU A 352 20.49 29.53 17.58
CA LEU A 352 21.23 28.67 18.52
C LEU A 352 22.54 28.11 17.91
N LEU A 353 22.56 27.89 16.60
CA LEU A 353 23.68 27.32 15.86
C LEU A 353 24.74 28.35 15.47
N THR A 354 24.33 29.59 15.17
CA THR A 354 25.25 30.68 14.74
C THR A 354 26.36 30.94 15.74
N PRO A 355 26.12 31.01 17.08
CA PRO A 355 27.19 31.17 18.06
C PRO A 355 28.21 30.03 18.09
N LEU A 356 27.82 28.85 17.61
CA LEU A 356 28.65 27.64 17.52
C LEU A 356 29.41 27.56 16.18
N GLY A 357 29.28 28.54 15.29
CA GLY A 357 29.81 28.50 13.92
C GLY A 357 29.15 27.46 13.05
N LYS A 358 27.92 27.06 13.38
CA LYS A 358 27.14 26.05 12.65
C LYS A 358 25.94 26.69 11.92
N ARG A 359 25.47 25.99 10.89
CA ARG A 359 24.37 26.45 10.02
C ARG A 359 23.37 25.35 9.69
N VAL A 360 22.21 25.77 9.18
CA VAL A 360 21.25 24.87 8.51
C VAL A 360 21.44 25.01 7.00
N ALA A 361 21.75 23.90 6.33
CA ALA A 361 21.92 23.85 4.89
C ALA A 361 20.63 23.42 4.17
N TRP A 362 20.43 23.98 2.97
CA TRP A 362 19.33 23.66 2.09
C TRP A 362 19.82 22.95 0.83
N LEU A 363 19.20 21.81 0.45
CA LEU A 363 19.63 21.03 -0.71
C LEU A 363 18.44 20.46 -1.51
N THR A 364 18.24 21.00 -2.72
CA THR A 364 17.20 20.52 -3.65
C THR A 364 17.74 20.35 -5.07
N GLY A 365 16.90 19.68 -5.91
CA GLY A 365 17.26 19.46 -7.32
C GLY A 365 17.25 20.73 -8.17
N SER A 366 16.44 21.73 -7.82
CA SER A 366 16.23 22.96 -8.61
C SER A 366 17.23 24.08 -8.31
N GLN A 367 18.14 23.90 -7.34
CA GLN A 367 19.14 24.92 -6.98
C GLN A 367 20.11 25.24 -8.11
N LYS A 368 20.50 26.52 -8.18
CA LYS A 368 21.58 26.95 -9.08
C LYS A 368 22.90 26.30 -8.68
N LYS A 369 23.72 25.96 -9.68
CA LYS A 369 24.99 25.25 -9.49
C LYS A 369 25.93 25.90 -8.45
N LYS A 370 26.00 27.24 -8.42
CA LYS A 370 26.83 27.98 -7.45
C LYS A 370 26.35 27.79 -6.02
N GLU A 371 25.06 28.00 -5.78
CA GLU A 371 24.43 27.82 -4.45
C GLU A 371 24.54 26.37 -3.96
N ARG A 372 24.30 25.43 -4.89
CA ARG A 372 24.43 24.01 -4.59
C ARG A 372 25.87 23.64 -4.18
N ASN A 373 26.88 24.12 -4.90
CA ASN A 373 28.29 23.85 -4.57
C ASN A 373 28.68 24.46 -3.21
N GLU A 374 28.16 25.63 -2.87
CA GLU A 374 28.36 26.22 -1.55
C GLU A 374 27.76 25.34 -0.45
N MET A 375 26.53 24.88 -0.61
CA MET A 375 25.88 23.95 0.35
C MET A 375 26.65 22.64 0.48
N LEU A 376 27.12 22.06 -0.62
CA LEU A 376 27.94 20.85 -0.60
C LEU A 376 29.24 21.07 0.18
N GLY A 377 29.87 22.23 0.04
CA GLY A 377 31.06 22.60 0.83
C GLY A 377 30.77 22.68 2.33
N LEU A 378 29.66 23.32 2.73
CA LEU A 378 29.25 23.39 4.15
C LEU A 378 28.93 22.01 4.74
N ILE A 379 28.36 21.10 3.94
CA ILE A 379 28.07 19.74 4.37
C ILE A 379 29.37 18.96 4.58
N ALA A 380 30.29 19.03 3.61
CA ALA A 380 31.55 18.30 3.65
C ALA A 380 32.50 18.82 4.75
N SER A 381 32.48 20.14 5.04
CA SER A 381 33.26 20.72 6.14
C SER A 381 32.69 20.38 7.52
N GLY A 382 31.39 20.04 7.62
CA GLY A 382 30.66 19.86 8.85
C GLY A 382 30.19 21.18 9.49
N GLU A 383 30.27 22.30 8.77
CA GLU A 383 29.63 23.57 9.19
C GLU A 383 28.11 23.47 9.11
N ALA A 384 27.56 22.77 8.12
CA ALA A 384 26.15 22.43 8.11
C ALA A 384 25.86 21.34 9.16
N ALA A 385 25.31 21.72 10.31
CA ALA A 385 24.89 20.79 11.35
C ALA A 385 23.60 20.08 11.00
N LEU A 386 22.67 20.77 10.32
CA LEU A 386 21.43 20.21 9.80
C LEU A 386 21.34 20.47 8.29
N VAL A 387 21.00 19.43 7.53
CA VAL A 387 20.76 19.50 6.09
C VAL A 387 19.31 19.17 5.81
N VAL A 388 18.55 20.11 5.26
CA VAL A 388 17.16 19.91 4.88
C VAL A 388 17.05 19.89 3.36
N GLY A 389 16.37 18.89 2.80
CA GLY A 389 16.22 18.82 1.35
C GLY A 389 15.27 17.74 0.87
N THR A 390 15.35 17.48 -0.43
CA THR A 390 14.62 16.39 -1.08
C THR A 390 15.54 15.20 -1.31
N HIS A 391 15.20 14.30 -2.26
CA HIS A 391 16.09 13.23 -2.72
C HIS A 391 17.50 13.70 -3.14
N ALA A 392 17.69 15.03 -3.30
CA ALA A 392 19.02 15.58 -3.56
C ALA A 392 20.03 15.29 -2.44
N VAL A 393 19.57 15.10 -1.20
CA VAL A 393 20.39 14.80 -0.02
C VAL A 393 21.10 13.44 -0.12
N ILE A 394 20.51 12.47 -0.82
CA ILE A 394 21.07 11.12 -0.96
C ILE A 394 21.97 10.94 -2.19
N GLN A 395 22.10 11.95 -3.06
CA GLN A 395 22.94 11.85 -4.25
C GLN A 395 24.41 11.62 -3.89
N GLU A 396 25.16 10.89 -4.73
CA GLU A 396 26.55 10.48 -4.48
C GLU A 396 27.50 11.65 -4.15
N GLN A 397 27.27 12.81 -4.79
CA GLN A 397 28.09 14.01 -4.58
C GLN A 397 27.89 14.67 -3.20
N VAL A 398 26.86 14.26 -2.42
CA VAL A 398 26.65 14.76 -1.07
C VAL A 398 27.47 13.90 -0.11
N GLN A 399 28.50 14.47 0.46
CA GLN A 399 29.39 13.80 1.41
C GLN A 399 29.25 14.47 2.79
N PHE A 400 28.73 13.75 3.75
CA PHE A 400 28.67 14.22 5.13
C PHE A 400 30.02 13.98 5.82
N LYS A 401 30.42 14.88 6.69
CA LYS A 401 31.59 14.69 7.53
C LYS A 401 31.33 13.65 8.61
N ASN A 402 30.17 13.72 9.25
CA ASN A 402 29.80 12.86 10.39
C ASN A 402 28.28 12.83 10.57
N LEU A 403 27.56 12.17 9.66
CA LEU A 403 26.10 12.02 9.75
C LEU A 403 25.73 11.03 10.87
N ALA A 404 24.94 11.44 11.87
CA ALA A 404 24.49 10.55 12.95
C ALA A 404 22.98 10.33 12.99
N LEU A 405 22.19 11.26 12.47
CA LEU A 405 20.73 11.15 12.45
C LEU A 405 20.17 11.48 11.07
N ALA A 406 19.38 10.58 10.52
CA ALA A 406 18.64 10.77 9.29
C ALA A 406 17.13 10.79 9.59
N ILE A 407 16.45 11.86 9.21
CA ILE A 407 15.02 12.06 9.39
C ILE A 407 14.35 12.01 8.01
N ILE A 408 13.33 11.17 7.87
CA ILE A 408 12.58 11.02 6.62
C ILE A 408 11.13 11.36 6.88
N ASP A 409 10.64 12.44 6.26
CA ASP A 409 9.22 12.80 6.34
C ASP A 409 8.41 12.12 5.23
N GLU A 410 7.16 11.75 5.53
CA GLU A 410 6.26 11.01 4.62
C GLU A 410 6.94 9.77 4.02
N GLN A 411 7.46 8.91 4.88
CA GLN A 411 8.28 7.75 4.49
C GLN A 411 7.69 6.89 3.38
N HIS A 412 6.36 6.78 3.32
CA HIS A 412 5.64 5.99 2.31
C HIS A 412 5.86 6.48 0.87
N ARG A 413 6.37 7.70 0.69
CA ARG A 413 6.71 8.27 -0.62
C ARG A 413 8.14 7.99 -1.08
N PHE A 414 8.93 7.34 -0.23
CA PHE A 414 10.31 6.97 -0.54
C PHE A 414 10.45 5.46 -0.72
N GLY A 415 11.08 5.06 -1.81
CA GLY A 415 11.40 3.66 -2.06
C GLY A 415 12.49 3.12 -1.12
N VAL A 416 12.57 1.79 -1.01
CA VAL A 416 13.59 1.07 -0.24
C VAL A 416 15.02 1.51 -0.59
N ALA A 417 15.34 1.61 -1.89
CA ALA A 417 16.66 2.01 -2.36
C ALA A 417 17.08 3.41 -1.87
N GLN A 418 16.14 4.35 -1.74
CA GLN A 418 16.42 5.70 -1.26
C GLN A 418 16.73 5.72 0.24
N ARG A 419 16.06 4.88 1.03
CA ARG A 419 16.33 4.74 2.46
C ARG A 419 17.68 4.08 2.70
N LEU A 420 18.02 3.05 1.94
CA LEU A 420 19.34 2.40 1.98
C LEU A 420 20.47 3.36 1.62
N ALA A 421 20.30 4.17 0.57
CA ALA A 421 21.32 5.16 0.16
C ALA A 421 21.62 6.18 1.27
N LEU A 422 20.63 6.53 2.12
CA LEU A 422 20.86 7.41 3.26
C LEU A 422 21.63 6.72 4.39
N ARG A 423 21.38 5.43 4.63
CA ARG A 423 22.15 4.62 5.59
C ARG A 423 23.62 4.51 5.19
N GLU A 424 23.89 4.32 3.90
CA GLU A 424 25.25 4.17 3.36
C GLU A 424 26.09 5.46 3.43
N LYS A 425 25.46 6.63 3.60
CA LYS A 425 26.16 7.93 3.69
C LYS A 425 27.11 8.07 4.87
N MET A 426 27.00 7.25 5.89
CA MET A 426 27.91 7.22 7.04
C MET A 426 29.07 6.24 6.87
N LEU A 427 29.01 5.34 5.90
CA LEU A 427 29.92 4.19 5.76
C LEU A 427 31.34 4.52 5.26
N THR A 428 31.69 5.79 5.06
CA THR A 428 32.93 6.16 4.39
C THR A 428 33.89 6.93 5.29
N HIS A 429 34.43 6.28 6.34
CA HIS A 429 35.64 6.80 6.98
C HIS A 429 36.64 5.67 7.22
N ASP A 430 37.83 5.80 6.60
CA ASP A 430 38.95 4.90 6.75
C ASP A 430 39.31 4.63 8.21
N GLY A 431 39.21 3.36 8.62
CA GLY A 431 39.77 2.84 9.86
C GLY A 431 38.83 2.81 11.09
N MET A 432 37.56 3.26 10.97
CA MET A 432 36.56 3.09 12.04
C MET A 432 35.67 1.87 11.77
N PRO A 433 35.16 1.15 12.80
CA PRO A 433 34.16 0.13 12.60
C PRO A 433 32.93 0.75 11.91
N GLN A 434 32.38 0.03 10.94
CA GLN A 434 31.22 0.44 10.17
C GLN A 434 30.08 0.89 11.09
N GLN A 435 29.74 2.18 11.07
CA GLN A 435 28.64 2.74 11.83
C GLN A 435 27.51 3.15 10.89
N GLU A 436 26.28 3.05 11.35
CA GLU A 436 25.09 3.52 10.65
C GLU A 436 24.45 4.70 11.39
N PRO A 437 23.81 5.65 10.67
CA PRO A 437 23.08 6.72 11.33
C PRO A 437 21.79 6.18 11.97
N HIS A 438 21.35 6.83 13.04
CA HIS A 438 19.99 6.66 13.55
C HIS A 438 18.97 7.11 12.49
N MET A 439 17.88 6.38 12.36
CA MET A 439 16.81 6.66 11.38
C MET A 439 15.50 7.00 12.10
N LEU A 440 15.01 8.20 11.90
CA LEU A 440 13.69 8.65 12.36
C LEU A 440 12.78 8.84 11.16
N MET A 441 11.84 7.96 10.97
CA MET A 441 10.86 8.03 9.89
C MET A 441 9.57 8.67 10.41
N MET A 442 8.94 9.54 9.62
CA MET A 442 7.70 10.22 10.01
C MET A 442 6.59 9.88 9.02
N SER A 443 5.36 9.77 9.52
CA SER A 443 4.16 9.61 8.69
C SER A 443 3.01 10.45 9.23
N ALA A 444 2.33 11.17 8.32
CA ALA A 444 1.10 11.89 8.63
C ALA A 444 -0.16 11.01 8.49
N THR A 445 -0.02 9.81 7.91
CA THR A 445 -1.08 8.81 7.92
C THR A 445 -0.93 7.96 9.17
N PRO A 446 -1.86 8.02 10.12
CA PRO A 446 -1.90 7.06 11.20
C PRO A 446 -2.07 5.66 10.63
N ILE A 447 -1.28 4.72 11.11
CA ILE A 447 -1.39 3.31 10.76
C ILE A 447 -1.88 2.61 12.01
N PRO A 448 -2.94 1.78 11.94
CA PRO A 448 -3.39 1.02 13.10
C PRO A 448 -2.21 0.28 13.75
N ARG A 449 -2.10 0.36 15.09
CA ARG A 449 -0.93 -0.16 15.82
C ARG A 449 -0.66 -1.63 15.52
N THR A 450 -1.71 -2.43 15.41
CA THR A 450 -1.63 -3.85 15.04
C THR A 450 -1.00 -4.06 13.66
N LEU A 451 -1.40 -3.24 12.71
CA LEU A 451 -0.87 -3.27 11.35
C LEU A 451 0.58 -2.75 11.30
N ALA A 452 0.86 -1.65 12.02
CA ALA A 452 2.21 -1.10 12.12
C ALA A 452 3.19 -2.13 12.70
N MET A 453 2.82 -2.80 13.78
CA MET A 453 3.62 -3.86 14.41
C MET A 453 3.78 -5.12 13.55
N SER A 454 2.92 -5.34 12.58
CA SER A 454 2.98 -6.52 11.69
C SER A 454 3.75 -6.27 10.40
N TYR A 455 3.69 -5.05 9.86
CA TYR A 455 4.34 -4.69 8.60
C TYR A 455 5.65 -3.91 8.75
N TYR A 456 5.81 -3.21 9.89
CA TYR A 456 7.01 -2.45 10.20
C TYR A 456 7.66 -2.96 11.49
N ALA A 457 7.64 -4.26 11.72
CA ALA A 457 8.14 -4.84 12.97
C ALA A 457 9.67 -4.74 13.13
N ASP A 458 10.36 -4.35 12.08
CA ASP A 458 11.75 -3.89 12.14
C ASP A 458 11.89 -2.44 12.66
N LEU A 459 10.76 -1.69 12.79
CA LEU A 459 10.72 -0.34 13.31
C LEU A 459 10.10 -0.29 14.71
N ASP A 460 10.73 0.45 15.60
CA ASP A 460 10.06 0.88 16.82
C ASP A 460 9.06 1.98 16.50
N VAL A 461 7.85 1.94 17.07
CA VAL A 461 6.76 2.85 16.72
C VAL A 461 6.43 3.77 17.88
N SER A 462 6.48 5.07 17.63
CA SER A 462 6.00 6.11 18.55
C SER A 462 4.80 6.85 17.96
N THR A 463 3.80 7.10 18.79
CA THR A 463 2.53 7.69 18.38
C THR A 463 2.27 9.02 19.07
N LEU A 464 2.01 10.07 18.29
CA LEU A 464 1.48 11.34 18.78
C LEU A 464 -0.05 11.29 18.73
N ASP A 465 -0.64 10.94 19.84
CA ASP A 465 -2.08 10.76 20.05
C ASP A 465 -2.78 11.99 20.67
N GLU A 466 -2.07 13.10 20.78
CA GLU A 466 -2.59 14.38 21.25
C GLU A 466 -2.41 15.47 20.18
N LEU A 467 -3.42 16.32 20.03
CA LEU A 467 -3.32 17.52 19.20
C LEU A 467 -2.77 18.69 20.02
N PRO A 468 -1.99 19.60 19.40
CA PRO A 468 -1.53 20.81 20.08
C PRO A 468 -2.69 21.67 20.60
N PRO A 469 -2.53 22.35 21.74
CA PRO A 469 -3.55 23.22 22.30
C PRO A 469 -3.90 24.37 21.34
N GLY A 470 -5.18 24.77 21.33
CA GLY A 470 -5.69 25.84 20.46
C GLY A 470 -6.19 25.37 19.08
N ARG A 471 -6.08 24.09 18.77
CA ARG A 471 -6.64 23.54 17.53
C ARG A 471 -8.12 23.19 17.70
N THR A 472 -8.99 23.76 16.85
CA THR A 472 -10.42 23.45 16.84
C THR A 472 -10.69 22.26 15.91
N PRO A 473 -11.59 21.32 16.30
CA PRO A 473 -11.98 20.23 15.41
C PRO A 473 -12.59 20.76 14.11
N VAL A 474 -12.21 20.16 12.98
CA VAL A 474 -12.77 20.50 11.67
C VAL A 474 -14.12 19.83 11.50
N VAL A 475 -15.18 20.60 11.31
CA VAL A 475 -16.53 20.08 11.07
C VAL A 475 -16.62 19.54 9.65
N THR A 476 -16.91 18.25 9.50
CA THR A 476 -17.09 17.61 8.18
C THR A 476 -18.56 17.55 7.80
N LYS A 477 -18.90 17.98 6.58
CA LYS A 477 -20.29 17.96 6.05
C LYS A 477 -20.34 17.28 4.69
N LEU A 478 -21.40 16.50 4.46
CA LEU A 478 -21.71 15.93 3.15
C LEU A 478 -22.69 16.84 2.40
N VAL A 479 -22.38 17.13 1.15
CA VAL A 479 -23.21 17.96 0.28
C VAL A 479 -23.36 17.27 -1.08
N SER A 480 -24.59 17.14 -1.56
CA SER A 480 -24.81 16.64 -2.92
C SER A 480 -24.31 17.66 -3.95
N GLU A 481 -23.79 17.19 -5.06
CA GLU A 481 -23.35 18.03 -6.18
C GLU A 481 -24.45 18.96 -6.70
N SER A 482 -25.72 18.52 -6.63
CA SER A 482 -26.89 19.33 -6.99
C SER A 482 -27.04 20.61 -6.16
N ARG A 483 -26.35 20.73 -5.03
CA ARG A 483 -26.36 21.92 -4.15
C ARG A 483 -25.07 22.75 -4.26
N ARG A 484 -24.36 22.62 -5.37
CA ARG A 484 -23.10 23.35 -5.62
C ARG A 484 -23.29 24.87 -5.52
N ASP A 485 -24.35 25.40 -6.12
CA ASP A 485 -24.63 26.84 -6.13
C ASP A 485 -24.84 27.40 -4.71
N GLU A 486 -25.59 26.69 -3.88
CA GLU A 486 -25.76 27.08 -2.46
C GLU A 486 -24.44 27.08 -1.70
N LEU A 487 -23.54 26.15 -2.03
CA LEU A 487 -22.23 26.09 -1.43
C LEU A 487 -21.36 27.30 -1.87
N ILE A 488 -21.39 27.67 -3.15
CA ILE A 488 -20.66 28.83 -3.67
C ILE A 488 -21.14 30.12 -3.00
N GLU A 489 -22.44 30.30 -2.80
CA GLU A 489 -22.95 31.48 -2.06
C GLU A 489 -22.44 31.54 -0.62
N ARG A 490 -22.37 30.40 0.08
CA ARG A 490 -21.80 30.35 1.43
C ARG A 490 -20.30 30.64 1.45
N ILE A 491 -19.57 30.20 0.42
CA ILE A 491 -18.15 30.48 0.25
C ILE A 491 -17.92 31.98 0.10
N ARG A 492 -18.75 32.66 -0.66
CA ARG A 492 -18.67 34.12 -0.82
C ARG A 492 -18.72 34.83 0.53
N HIS A 493 -19.64 34.46 1.40
CA HIS A 493 -19.72 35.04 2.73
C HIS A 493 -18.43 34.84 3.54
N GLN A 494 -17.83 33.67 3.42
CA GLN A 494 -16.54 33.35 4.07
C GLN A 494 -15.39 34.20 3.54
N LEU A 495 -15.37 34.45 2.22
CA LEU A 495 -14.38 35.29 1.57
C LEU A 495 -14.54 36.77 1.97
N ASP A 496 -15.76 37.27 2.16
CA ASP A 496 -16.05 38.60 2.68
C ASP A 496 -15.53 38.81 4.11
N GLU A 497 -15.47 37.74 4.90
CA GLU A 497 -14.84 37.70 6.22
C GLU A 497 -13.31 37.62 6.19
N GLY A 498 -12.68 37.61 5.00
CA GLY A 498 -11.23 37.51 4.80
C GLY A 498 -10.70 36.07 4.96
N ARG A 499 -11.55 35.04 4.93
CA ARG A 499 -11.16 33.63 5.00
C ARG A 499 -10.77 33.13 3.62
N GLN A 500 -10.00 32.04 3.59
CA GLN A 500 -9.55 31.41 2.36
C GLN A 500 -10.10 30.00 2.23
N VAL A 501 -10.25 29.56 0.98
CA VAL A 501 -10.89 28.30 0.61
C VAL A 501 -9.99 27.45 -0.26
N TYR A 502 -9.82 26.20 0.10
CA TYR A 502 -9.31 25.16 -0.79
C TYR A 502 -10.46 24.47 -1.51
N TRP A 503 -10.32 24.32 -2.82
CA TRP A 503 -11.25 23.56 -3.65
C TRP A 503 -10.50 22.49 -4.40
N VAL A 504 -10.74 21.21 -4.05
CA VAL A 504 -10.01 20.05 -4.56
C VAL A 504 -10.86 19.27 -5.56
N CYS A 505 -10.33 19.11 -6.76
CA CYS A 505 -10.90 18.29 -7.82
C CYS A 505 -10.23 16.90 -7.82
N PRO A 506 -10.97 15.80 -8.08
CA PRO A 506 -10.41 14.46 -8.13
C PRO A 506 -9.47 14.26 -9.31
N LEU A 507 -8.53 13.30 -9.17
CA LEU A 507 -7.81 12.74 -10.30
C LEU A 507 -8.63 11.57 -10.89
N ILE A 508 -8.75 11.52 -12.22
CA ILE A 508 -9.36 10.41 -12.94
C ILE A 508 -8.22 9.51 -13.44
N GLU A 509 -8.06 8.34 -12.88
CA GLU A 509 -6.93 7.42 -13.14
C GLU A 509 -6.70 7.08 -14.62
N GLU A 510 -7.71 7.24 -15.47
CA GLU A 510 -7.65 6.86 -16.89
C GLU A 510 -7.06 7.95 -17.82
N SER A 511 -6.98 9.22 -17.39
CA SER A 511 -6.43 10.30 -18.22
C SER A 511 -6.06 11.57 -17.43
N GLU A 512 -4.77 11.81 -17.27
CA GLU A 512 -4.24 13.07 -16.73
C GLU A 512 -4.68 14.32 -17.51
N ALA A 513 -5.14 14.16 -18.77
CA ALA A 513 -5.66 15.25 -19.57
C ALA A 513 -7.08 15.65 -19.13
N LEU A 514 -7.92 14.69 -18.75
CA LEU A 514 -9.28 14.92 -18.23
C LEU A 514 -9.24 15.60 -16.86
N ASP A 515 -8.28 15.25 -16.01
CA ASP A 515 -8.09 15.86 -14.68
C ASP A 515 -7.80 17.35 -14.78
N LEU A 516 -6.94 17.72 -15.72
CA LEU A 516 -6.61 19.11 -15.97
C LEU A 516 -7.82 19.88 -16.51
N THR A 517 -8.62 19.26 -17.39
CA THR A 517 -9.83 19.87 -17.94
C THR A 517 -10.83 20.15 -16.81
N ASN A 518 -11.12 19.18 -15.95
CA ASN A 518 -12.06 19.34 -14.84
C ASN A 518 -11.62 20.44 -13.85
N ALA A 519 -10.35 20.48 -13.46
CA ALA A 519 -9.85 21.53 -12.58
C ALA A 519 -9.89 22.92 -13.23
N THR A 520 -9.63 22.99 -14.54
CA THR A 520 -9.69 24.25 -15.30
C THR A 520 -11.12 24.75 -15.47
N GLU A 521 -12.06 23.84 -15.76
CA GLU A 521 -13.49 24.15 -15.84
C GLU A 521 -14.04 24.63 -14.49
N THR A 522 -13.71 23.95 -13.39
CA THR A 522 -14.09 24.35 -12.03
C THR A 522 -13.48 25.72 -11.68
N HIS A 523 -12.23 25.97 -12.05
CA HIS A 523 -11.58 27.27 -11.86
C HIS A 523 -12.33 28.39 -12.59
N ALA A 524 -12.68 28.20 -13.89
CA ALA A 524 -13.42 29.16 -14.69
C ALA A 524 -14.82 29.41 -14.10
N LEU A 525 -15.53 28.34 -13.69
CA LEU A 525 -16.84 28.44 -13.06
C LEU A 525 -16.78 29.28 -11.76
N LEU A 526 -15.80 29.02 -10.91
CA LEU A 526 -15.64 29.76 -9.66
C LEU A 526 -15.21 31.21 -9.88
N MET A 527 -14.38 31.49 -10.90
CA MET A 527 -14.02 32.82 -11.32
C MET A 527 -15.28 33.63 -11.69
N ASP A 528 -16.15 33.08 -12.53
CA ASP A 528 -17.39 33.72 -12.96
C ASP A 528 -18.41 33.85 -11.81
N ALA A 529 -18.60 32.79 -11.03
CA ALA A 529 -19.57 32.78 -9.95
C ALA A 529 -19.22 33.68 -8.77
N LEU A 530 -17.93 33.93 -8.50
CA LEU A 530 -17.47 34.76 -7.39
C LEU A 530 -17.24 36.23 -7.79
N ASN A 531 -17.08 36.54 -9.08
CA ASN A 531 -16.73 37.86 -9.58
C ASN A 531 -17.83 38.45 -10.49
N TYR A 532 -19.04 38.67 -9.98
CA TYR A 532 -20.08 39.34 -10.75
C TYR A 532 -20.17 40.84 -10.40
N PRO A 533 -20.82 41.66 -11.23
CA PRO A 533 -20.91 43.10 -11.01
C PRO A 533 -21.48 43.46 -9.62
N GLY A 534 -20.75 44.30 -8.88
CA GLY A 534 -21.14 44.75 -7.53
C GLY A 534 -20.49 44.00 -6.38
N THR A 535 -19.68 42.96 -6.65
CA THR A 535 -18.90 42.26 -5.61
C THR A 535 -17.45 42.72 -5.55
N LYS A 536 -16.80 42.51 -4.39
CA LYS A 536 -15.34 42.66 -4.31
C LYS A 536 -14.68 41.59 -5.17
N PRO A 537 -13.71 41.92 -6.01
CA PRO A 537 -13.03 40.95 -6.84
C PRO A 537 -12.27 39.92 -5.97
N VAL A 538 -12.51 38.63 -6.20
CA VAL A 538 -11.84 37.53 -5.54
C VAL A 538 -10.86 36.89 -6.52
N LEU A 539 -9.59 36.84 -6.13
CA LEU A 539 -8.59 36.11 -6.91
C LEU A 539 -8.78 34.60 -6.66
N VAL A 540 -9.07 33.87 -7.73
CA VAL A 540 -9.13 32.41 -7.76
C VAL A 540 -7.89 31.86 -8.45
N GLY A 541 -7.12 31.03 -7.81
CA GLY A 541 -5.92 30.41 -8.38
C GLY A 541 -6.15 28.98 -8.79
N LEU A 542 -5.32 28.49 -9.70
CA LEU A 542 -5.30 27.09 -10.16
C LEU A 542 -3.94 26.46 -9.88
N LEU A 543 -3.93 25.25 -9.29
CA LEU A 543 -2.72 24.49 -8.99
C LEU A 543 -2.87 23.04 -9.44
N HIS A 544 -1.99 22.56 -10.32
CA HIS A 544 -2.01 21.18 -10.81
C HIS A 544 -0.61 20.60 -11.05
N SER A 545 -0.50 19.30 -11.24
CA SER A 545 0.77 18.56 -11.33
C SER A 545 1.68 19.03 -12.45
N ARG A 546 1.13 19.45 -13.61
CA ARG A 546 1.87 19.85 -14.82
C ARG A 546 2.44 21.26 -14.79
N MET A 547 2.10 22.07 -13.81
CA MET A 547 2.69 23.41 -13.70
C MET A 547 4.18 23.35 -13.43
N PRO A 548 4.98 24.25 -14.02
CA PRO A 548 6.37 24.44 -13.66
C PRO A 548 6.54 24.72 -12.15
N PRO A 549 7.62 24.25 -11.51
CA PRO A 549 7.84 24.46 -10.08
C PRO A 549 7.80 25.95 -9.66
N ALA A 550 8.32 26.83 -10.51
CA ALA A 550 8.31 28.28 -10.25
C ALA A 550 6.88 28.84 -10.18
N ASP A 551 6.00 28.43 -11.09
CA ASP A 551 4.61 28.87 -11.14
C ASP A 551 3.83 28.33 -9.95
N LYS A 552 4.03 27.05 -9.58
CA LYS A 552 3.45 26.46 -8.36
C LYS A 552 3.84 27.28 -7.12
N LYS A 553 5.10 27.65 -7.01
CA LYS A 553 5.61 28.45 -5.90
C LYS A 553 4.99 29.85 -5.88
N ALA A 554 4.82 30.48 -7.04
CA ALA A 554 4.20 31.80 -7.16
C ALA A 554 2.72 31.78 -6.75
N VAL A 555 1.95 30.80 -7.23
CA VAL A 555 0.53 30.64 -6.87
C VAL A 555 0.39 30.37 -5.36
N MET A 556 1.23 29.51 -4.80
CA MET A 556 1.19 29.22 -3.37
C MET A 556 1.56 30.44 -2.51
N ALA A 557 2.55 31.23 -2.91
CA ALA A 557 2.93 32.46 -2.21
C ALA A 557 1.79 33.50 -2.19
N GLN A 558 1.03 33.64 -3.29
CA GLN A 558 -0.16 34.51 -3.33
C GLN A 558 -1.28 34.00 -2.41
N PHE A 559 -1.45 32.67 -2.31
CA PHE A 559 -2.43 32.09 -1.42
C PHE A 559 -2.00 32.21 0.05
N GLU A 560 -0.74 31.96 0.37
CA GLU A 560 -0.19 32.13 1.72
C GLU A 560 -0.27 33.58 2.23
N SER A 561 -0.06 34.55 1.34
CA SER A 561 -0.14 35.99 1.70
C SER A 561 -1.57 36.46 1.92
N GLY A 562 -2.59 35.69 1.61
CA GLY A 562 -4.00 36.10 1.67
C GLY A 562 -4.46 36.95 0.47
N ALA A 563 -3.61 37.20 -0.53
CA ALA A 563 -3.98 37.91 -1.74
C ALA A 563 -4.96 37.13 -2.63
N MET A 564 -4.98 35.82 -2.48
CA MET A 564 -5.84 34.87 -3.19
C MET A 564 -6.87 34.30 -2.23
N GLY A 565 -8.16 34.39 -2.56
CA GLY A 565 -9.25 33.90 -1.72
C GLY A 565 -9.56 32.41 -1.89
N VAL A 566 -9.48 31.91 -3.13
CA VAL A 566 -9.79 30.50 -3.45
C VAL A 566 -8.63 29.89 -4.21
N LEU A 567 -8.22 28.70 -3.81
CA LEU A 567 -7.26 27.87 -4.53
C LEU A 567 -7.92 26.59 -5.03
N VAL A 568 -8.14 26.52 -6.34
CA VAL A 568 -8.59 25.30 -7.03
C VAL A 568 -7.39 24.42 -7.30
N SER A 569 -7.46 23.15 -6.94
CA SER A 569 -6.35 22.25 -7.23
C SER A 569 -6.81 20.83 -7.49
N THR A 570 -5.94 20.07 -8.17
CA THR A 570 -5.97 18.61 -8.13
C THR A 570 -5.35 18.13 -6.81
N THR A 571 -5.24 16.81 -6.60
CA THR A 571 -4.69 16.19 -5.37
C THR A 571 -3.27 16.64 -4.96
N VAL A 572 -2.62 17.52 -5.74
CA VAL A 572 -1.28 18.08 -5.45
C VAL A 572 -1.19 18.78 -4.08
N ILE A 573 -2.32 19.22 -3.51
CA ILE A 573 -2.39 19.78 -2.14
C ILE A 573 -2.09 18.73 -1.04
N GLU A 574 -2.06 17.46 -1.35
CA GLU A 574 -1.68 16.41 -0.38
C GLU A 574 -0.31 16.74 0.26
N VAL A 575 0.51 17.53 -0.40
CA VAL A 575 1.87 17.82 0.00
C VAL A 575 1.99 19.24 0.58
N GLY A 576 1.67 19.36 1.87
CA GLY A 576 2.53 20.09 2.80
C GLY A 576 2.34 21.58 2.99
N VAL A 577 1.40 22.35 2.39
CA VAL A 577 1.36 23.79 2.64
C VAL A 577 0.44 24.16 3.82
N ASP A 578 0.98 24.97 4.74
CA ASP A 578 0.33 25.40 5.98
C ASP A 578 -0.19 26.84 5.80
N VAL A 579 -1.50 26.99 5.57
CA VAL A 579 -2.13 28.31 5.40
C VAL A 579 -3.13 28.55 6.54
N PRO A 580 -2.77 29.32 7.59
CA PRO A 580 -3.60 29.48 8.78
C PRO A 580 -4.98 30.08 8.52
N ASN A 581 -5.13 30.95 7.50
CA ASN A 581 -6.40 31.58 7.13
C ASN A 581 -7.32 30.70 6.28
N ALA A 582 -6.83 29.55 5.79
CA ALA A 582 -7.66 28.61 5.06
C ALA A 582 -8.57 27.84 6.03
N SER A 583 -9.82 28.25 6.12
CA SER A 583 -10.81 27.71 7.05
C SER A 583 -11.83 26.77 6.41
N LEU A 584 -11.88 26.71 5.09
CA LEU A 584 -12.80 25.83 4.37
C LEU A 584 -12.06 24.98 3.34
N MET A 585 -12.33 23.68 3.40
CA MET A 585 -11.91 22.68 2.41
C MET A 585 -13.14 22.18 1.69
N VAL A 586 -13.19 22.27 0.37
CA VAL A 586 -14.21 21.64 -0.47
C VAL A 586 -13.54 20.55 -1.29
N ILE A 587 -14.09 19.34 -1.26
CA ILE A 587 -13.59 18.20 -2.03
C ILE A 587 -14.70 17.72 -2.95
N GLU A 588 -14.51 17.88 -4.26
CA GLU A 588 -15.45 17.39 -5.27
C GLU A 588 -15.30 15.88 -5.48
N HIS A 589 -16.42 15.22 -5.81
CA HIS A 589 -16.47 13.79 -6.03
C HIS A 589 -15.77 13.00 -4.90
N ALA A 590 -16.05 13.37 -3.66
CA ALA A 590 -15.40 12.78 -2.49
C ALA A 590 -15.59 11.27 -2.38
N GLU A 591 -16.61 10.70 -3.04
CA GLU A 591 -16.85 9.26 -3.15
C GLU A 591 -15.73 8.49 -3.88
N ARG A 592 -14.91 9.19 -4.66
CA ARG A 592 -13.79 8.61 -5.42
C ARG A 592 -12.48 8.57 -4.64
N PHE A 593 -12.38 9.34 -3.56
CA PHE A 593 -11.17 9.42 -2.75
C PHE A 593 -11.08 8.28 -1.73
N GLY A 594 -9.87 7.87 -1.42
CA GLY A 594 -9.60 7.02 -0.27
C GLY A 594 -9.77 7.75 1.06
N LEU A 595 -10.13 7.03 2.13
CA LEU A 595 -10.31 7.61 3.47
C LEU A 595 -9.07 8.35 3.96
N SER A 596 -7.89 7.76 3.79
CA SER A 596 -6.62 8.38 4.17
C SER A 596 -6.36 9.68 3.41
N GLN A 597 -6.73 9.76 2.12
CA GLN A 597 -6.61 10.99 1.32
C GLN A 597 -7.57 12.07 1.81
N LEU A 598 -8.84 11.72 2.02
CA LEU A 598 -9.84 12.66 2.58
C LEU A 598 -9.40 13.22 3.93
N HIS A 599 -8.84 12.37 4.79
CA HIS A 599 -8.34 12.77 6.09
C HIS A 599 -7.13 13.72 5.98
N GLN A 600 -6.18 13.44 5.12
CA GLN A 600 -5.04 14.32 4.86
C GLN A 600 -5.48 15.69 4.33
N LEU A 601 -6.43 15.72 3.38
CA LEU A 601 -6.99 16.95 2.84
C LEU A 601 -7.73 17.75 3.92
N ARG A 602 -8.59 17.09 4.72
CA ARG A 602 -9.27 17.72 5.86
C ARG A 602 -8.27 18.36 6.83
N GLY A 603 -7.15 17.71 7.09
CA GLY A 603 -6.10 18.18 7.98
C GLY A 603 -5.36 19.43 7.47
N ARG A 604 -5.61 19.89 6.24
CA ARG A 604 -5.02 21.14 5.68
C ARG A 604 -5.73 22.40 6.17
N VAL A 605 -6.92 22.29 6.70
CA VAL A 605 -7.66 23.39 7.36
C VAL A 605 -7.70 23.17 8.87
N GLY A 606 -8.16 24.15 9.64
CA GLY A 606 -8.20 24.09 11.10
C GLY A 606 -6.85 24.33 11.78
N ARG A 607 -5.95 25.09 11.13
CA ARG A 607 -4.64 25.43 11.67
C ARG A 607 -4.57 26.83 12.28
N GLY A 608 -5.62 27.64 12.07
CA GLY A 608 -5.81 28.94 12.68
C GLY A 608 -6.82 28.90 13.83
N ALA A 609 -7.05 30.06 14.46
CA ALA A 609 -8.04 30.23 15.53
C ALA A 609 -9.50 30.20 15.05
N ALA A 610 -9.74 30.33 13.74
CA ALA A 610 -11.10 30.33 13.17
C ALA A 610 -11.69 28.91 13.08
N ALA A 611 -13.00 28.82 13.34
CA ALA A 611 -13.74 27.59 13.11
C ALA A 611 -13.63 27.16 11.65
N SER A 612 -13.28 25.91 11.42
CA SER A 612 -12.98 25.36 10.09
C SER A 612 -13.92 24.23 9.71
N ALA A 613 -14.19 24.11 8.42
CA ALA A 613 -15.06 23.09 7.88
C ALA A 613 -14.45 22.37 6.68
N CYS A 614 -14.82 21.09 6.53
CA CYS A 614 -14.52 20.29 5.35
C CYS A 614 -15.83 19.85 4.71
N VAL A 615 -16.06 20.24 3.46
CA VAL A 615 -17.26 19.88 2.69
C VAL A 615 -16.87 18.79 1.70
N LEU A 616 -17.48 17.64 1.86
CA LEU A 616 -17.35 16.49 0.96
C LEU A 616 -18.53 16.54 -0.01
N MET A 617 -18.28 16.98 -1.24
CA MET A 617 -19.27 16.94 -2.31
C MET A 617 -19.27 15.57 -2.96
N TYR A 618 -20.46 14.99 -3.13
CA TYR A 618 -20.60 13.69 -3.77
C TYR A 618 -21.62 13.74 -4.91
N ALA A 619 -21.34 12.97 -5.95
CA ALA A 619 -22.23 12.73 -7.05
C ALA A 619 -22.91 11.37 -6.89
N THR A 620 -24.19 11.29 -7.28
CA THR A 620 -24.88 10.01 -7.42
C THR A 620 -24.68 9.48 -8.82
N GLY A 621 -24.27 8.21 -8.95
CA GLY A 621 -24.11 7.57 -10.25
C GLY A 621 -25.45 7.43 -11.03
N GLU A 622 -25.40 6.81 -12.20
CA GLU A 622 -26.60 6.56 -13.05
C GLU A 622 -27.74 5.83 -12.31
N SER A 623 -27.42 5.06 -11.28
CA SER A 623 -28.40 4.40 -10.40
C SER A 623 -29.07 5.34 -9.39
N GLY A 624 -28.69 6.63 -9.33
CA GLY A 624 -29.15 7.59 -8.32
C GLY A 624 -28.63 7.33 -6.91
N ARG A 625 -27.65 6.46 -6.73
CA ARG A 625 -27.09 6.07 -5.42
C ARG A 625 -25.56 6.06 -5.47
N VAL A 626 -24.95 6.39 -4.34
CA VAL A 626 -23.53 6.18 -4.08
C VAL A 626 -23.29 4.70 -3.76
N SER A 627 -22.18 4.11 -4.18
CA SER A 627 -21.84 2.73 -3.81
C SER A 627 -21.76 2.55 -2.29
N GLU A 628 -21.99 1.34 -1.79
CA GLU A 628 -21.99 1.06 -0.35
C GLU A 628 -20.64 1.39 0.29
N THR A 629 -19.54 0.94 -0.32
CA THR A 629 -18.17 1.22 0.12
C THR A 629 -17.88 2.74 0.17
N ALA A 630 -18.32 3.49 -0.84
CA ALA A 630 -18.13 4.94 -0.85
C ALA A 630 -18.97 5.63 0.23
N ARG A 631 -20.19 5.15 0.49
CA ARG A 631 -21.06 5.66 1.56
C ARG A 631 -20.44 5.42 2.93
N GLU A 632 -19.88 4.24 3.18
CA GLU A 632 -19.21 3.92 4.44
C GLU A 632 -17.98 4.82 4.66
N ARG A 633 -17.16 5.05 3.62
CA ARG A 633 -16.04 5.98 3.68
C ARG A 633 -16.46 7.42 4.01
N LEU A 634 -17.46 7.94 3.31
CA LEU A 634 -17.97 9.29 3.55
C LEU A 634 -18.58 9.43 4.95
N ARG A 635 -19.28 8.39 5.42
CA ARG A 635 -19.86 8.33 6.77
C ARG A 635 -18.78 8.34 7.84
N ALA A 636 -17.72 7.55 7.68
CA ALA A 636 -16.58 7.53 8.59
C ALA A 636 -15.96 8.93 8.76
N MET A 637 -15.79 9.68 7.67
CA MET A 637 -15.26 11.06 7.71
C MET A 637 -16.14 12.05 8.48
N VAL A 638 -17.44 11.84 8.50
CA VAL A 638 -18.39 12.72 9.25
C VAL A 638 -18.44 12.35 10.73
N GLU A 639 -18.39 11.06 11.05
CA GLU A 639 -18.56 10.54 12.41
C GLU A 639 -17.34 10.77 13.30
N THR A 640 -16.15 10.79 12.73
CA THR A 640 -14.93 10.96 13.52
C THR A 640 -13.92 11.92 12.89
N SER A 641 -13.21 12.64 13.75
CA SER A 641 -12.05 13.44 13.38
C SER A 641 -10.71 12.76 13.75
N ASP A 642 -10.75 11.65 14.49
CA ASP A 642 -9.57 10.90 14.91
C ASP A 642 -8.97 10.14 13.72
N GLY A 643 -7.73 10.47 13.38
CA GLY A 643 -7.02 9.86 12.26
C GLY A 643 -6.73 8.37 12.47
N PHE A 644 -6.54 7.91 13.71
CA PHE A 644 -6.33 6.48 14.00
C PHE A 644 -7.60 5.67 13.82
N GLU A 645 -8.75 6.20 14.22
CA GLU A 645 -10.05 5.58 13.99
C GLU A 645 -10.40 5.55 12.50
N ILE A 646 -10.09 6.62 11.76
CA ILE A 646 -10.25 6.66 10.31
C ILE A 646 -9.39 5.60 9.63
N ALA A 647 -8.14 5.46 10.04
CA ALA A 647 -7.23 4.45 9.49
C ALA A 647 -7.71 3.02 9.82
N ARG A 648 -8.25 2.79 11.01
CA ARG A 648 -8.86 1.51 11.37
C ARG A 648 -10.05 1.17 10.47
N ARG A 649 -10.95 2.12 10.24
CA ARG A 649 -12.10 1.95 9.34
C ARG A 649 -11.69 1.79 7.88
N ASP A 650 -10.65 2.52 7.43
CA ASP A 650 -10.11 2.34 6.06
C ASP A 650 -9.60 0.91 5.85
N LEU A 651 -8.94 0.36 6.88
CA LEU A 651 -8.47 -1.02 6.88
C LEU A 651 -9.63 -2.03 6.82
N GLU A 652 -10.70 -1.80 7.57
CA GLU A 652 -11.90 -2.64 7.57
C GLU A 652 -12.65 -2.61 6.23
N ILE A 653 -12.76 -1.42 5.62
CA ILE A 653 -13.46 -1.23 4.35
C ILE A 653 -12.68 -1.81 3.16
N ARG A 654 -11.37 -1.64 3.12
CA ARG A 654 -10.51 -2.06 1.99
C ARG A 654 -9.88 -3.42 2.17
N GLY A 655 -9.73 -3.87 3.39
CA GLY A 655 -8.86 -4.98 3.74
C GLY A 655 -7.36 -4.59 3.75
N PRO A 656 -6.52 -5.38 4.44
CA PRO A 656 -5.09 -5.07 4.65
C PRO A 656 -4.28 -5.03 3.35
N GLY A 657 -4.67 -5.80 2.33
CA GLY A 657 -3.98 -5.89 1.05
C GLY A 657 -4.05 -4.61 0.21
N GLU A 658 -5.18 -3.91 0.23
CA GLU A 658 -5.39 -2.69 -0.55
C GLU A 658 -4.94 -1.45 0.23
N PHE A 659 -5.05 -1.48 1.56
CA PHE A 659 -4.64 -0.39 2.44
C PHE A 659 -3.14 -0.04 2.31
N LEU A 660 -2.28 -1.02 2.17
CA LEU A 660 -0.82 -0.83 2.09
C LEU A 660 -0.32 -0.48 0.69
N GLY A 661 -1.19 -0.48 -0.30
CA GLY A 661 -0.84 -0.20 -1.68
C GLY A 661 0.14 -1.25 -2.23
N ALA A 662 -0.36 -2.24 -2.92
CA ALA A 662 0.37 -3.41 -3.43
C ALA A 662 1.67 -3.12 -4.22
N ARG A 663 1.97 -1.86 -4.51
CA ARG A 663 3.12 -1.43 -5.32
C ARG A 663 4.16 -0.58 -4.58
N GLN A 664 3.87 -0.07 -3.37
CA GLN A 664 4.72 0.95 -2.74
C GLN A 664 5.60 0.47 -1.58
N SER A 665 5.25 -0.62 -0.92
CA SER A 665 5.90 -0.94 0.36
C SER A 665 7.02 -1.99 0.31
N GLY A 666 7.19 -2.74 -0.81
CA GLY A 666 8.16 -3.86 -0.81
C GLY A 666 7.86 -4.97 0.22
N ALA A 667 6.95 -4.71 1.16
CA ALA A 667 6.47 -5.69 2.11
C ALA A 667 5.72 -6.79 1.34
N ALA A 668 6.11 -8.03 1.52
CA ALA A 668 5.38 -9.17 1.01
C ALA A 668 3.98 -9.14 1.63
N LEU A 669 2.98 -8.75 0.84
CA LEU A 669 1.57 -8.83 1.23
C LEU A 669 1.30 -10.26 1.65
N LEU A 670 0.63 -10.44 2.78
CA LEU A 670 0.11 -11.73 3.19
C LEU A 670 -0.81 -12.26 2.08
N ARG A 671 -0.60 -13.50 1.68
CA ARG A 671 -1.35 -14.15 0.60
C ARG A 671 -2.61 -14.83 1.13
N PHE A 672 -2.51 -15.34 2.36
CA PHE A 672 -3.48 -16.26 2.96
C PHE A 672 -4.09 -15.72 4.24
N ALA A 673 -3.28 -15.15 5.12
CA ALA A 673 -3.71 -14.62 6.41
C ALA A 673 -4.29 -13.21 6.29
N ASP A 674 -5.32 -12.95 7.11
CA ASP A 674 -5.88 -11.63 7.32
C ASP A 674 -5.63 -11.18 8.76
N LEU A 675 -4.94 -10.05 8.93
CA LEU A 675 -4.55 -9.57 10.26
C LEU A 675 -5.73 -9.11 11.13
N ALA A 676 -6.87 -8.80 10.50
CA ALA A 676 -8.08 -8.43 11.23
C ALA A 676 -8.81 -9.68 11.78
N GLU A 677 -8.80 -10.77 11.02
CA GLU A 677 -9.51 -12.00 11.35
C GLU A 677 -8.61 -13.02 12.09
N ASP A 678 -7.33 -13.10 11.72
CA ASP A 678 -6.40 -14.13 12.19
C ASP A 678 -5.56 -13.69 13.40
N GLY A 679 -6.13 -12.84 14.29
CA GLY A 679 -5.43 -12.28 15.46
C GLY A 679 -4.84 -13.33 16.40
N GLU A 680 -5.52 -14.46 16.62
CA GLU A 680 -5.03 -15.57 17.45
C GLU A 680 -3.80 -16.24 16.83
N LEU A 681 -3.80 -16.46 15.51
CA LEU A 681 -2.65 -17.02 14.81
C LEU A 681 -1.46 -16.05 14.79
N LEU A 682 -1.72 -14.78 14.68
CA LEU A 682 -0.68 -13.75 14.78
C LEU A 682 -0.03 -13.73 16.17
N GLN A 683 -0.85 -13.83 17.23
CA GLN A 683 -0.34 -13.90 18.60
C GLN A 683 0.51 -15.16 18.80
N TRP A 684 0.03 -16.32 18.34
CA TRP A 684 0.78 -17.55 18.35
C TRP A 684 2.13 -17.44 17.61
N ALA A 685 2.15 -16.83 16.42
CA ALA A 685 3.36 -16.64 15.65
C ALA A 685 4.38 -15.72 16.37
N ARG A 686 3.91 -14.68 17.06
CA ARG A 686 4.74 -13.78 17.88
C ARG A 686 5.38 -14.48 19.07
N GLU A 687 4.66 -15.40 19.69
CA GLU A 687 5.17 -16.18 20.83
C GLU A 687 6.17 -17.27 20.38
N LEU A 688 5.91 -17.90 19.24
CA LEU A 688 6.74 -18.97 18.73
C LEU A 688 8.03 -18.47 18.05
N ALA A 689 7.98 -17.37 17.31
CA ALA A 689 9.11 -16.90 16.52
C ALA A 689 10.41 -16.67 17.33
N PRO A 690 10.41 -16.01 18.50
CA PRO A 690 11.61 -15.88 19.32
C PRO A 690 12.16 -17.23 19.76
N LEU A 691 11.28 -18.13 20.19
CA LEU A 691 11.63 -19.48 20.63
C LEU A 691 12.27 -20.29 19.51
N MET A 692 11.76 -20.16 18.27
CA MET A 692 12.33 -20.84 17.12
C MET A 692 13.72 -20.31 16.78
N LEU A 693 13.94 -18.99 16.82
CA LEU A 693 15.25 -18.41 16.58
C LEU A 693 16.30 -18.82 17.62
N ASP A 694 15.88 -19.06 18.87
CA ASP A 694 16.79 -19.43 19.95
C ASP A 694 17.05 -20.94 20.01
N LYS A 695 16.01 -21.76 19.85
CA LYS A 695 16.12 -23.23 20.04
C LYS A 695 16.25 -24.01 18.74
N TYR A 696 15.70 -23.48 17.62
CA TYR A 696 15.60 -24.18 16.34
C TYR A 696 16.04 -23.28 15.16
N PRO A 697 17.25 -22.67 15.22
CA PRO A 697 17.67 -21.67 14.24
C PRO A 697 17.66 -22.19 12.79
N GLU A 698 18.05 -23.45 12.56
CA GLU A 698 18.03 -24.04 11.22
C GLU A 698 16.62 -24.21 10.66
N LEU A 699 15.64 -24.57 11.52
CA LEU A 699 14.24 -24.67 11.12
C LEU A 699 13.67 -23.28 10.82
N ALA A 700 14.02 -22.27 11.61
CA ALA A 700 13.62 -20.89 11.38
C ALA A 700 14.16 -20.34 10.05
N GLU A 701 15.43 -20.56 9.73
CA GLU A 701 16.04 -20.17 8.46
C GLU A 701 15.37 -20.86 7.28
N ARG A 702 15.16 -22.18 7.36
CA ARG A 702 14.48 -22.96 6.33
C ARG A 702 13.04 -22.50 6.14
N HIS A 703 12.34 -22.14 7.21
CA HIS A 703 10.98 -21.61 7.18
C HIS A 703 10.91 -20.28 6.41
N VAL A 704 11.77 -19.33 6.78
CA VAL A 704 11.87 -18.01 6.11
C VAL A 704 12.24 -18.17 4.64
N SER A 705 13.24 -19.01 4.32
CA SER A 705 13.68 -19.27 2.94
C SER A 705 12.59 -19.85 2.06
N ARG A 706 11.76 -20.76 2.61
CA ARG A 706 10.62 -21.34 1.91
C ARG A 706 9.61 -20.29 1.49
N TRP A 707 9.21 -19.44 2.41
CA TRP A 707 8.11 -18.50 2.22
C TRP A 707 8.53 -17.23 1.50
N LEU A 708 9.69 -16.69 1.81
CA LEU A 708 10.16 -15.39 1.32
C LEU A 708 11.20 -15.51 0.21
N GLY A 709 11.98 -16.60 0.19
CA GLY A 709 13.03 -16.82 -0.83
C GLY A 709 14.02 -15.65 -0.89
N GLY A 710 14.45 -15.29 -2.12
CA GLY A 710 15.35 -14.14 -2.34
C GLY A 710 14.74 -12.77 -2.05
N LYS A 711 13.48 -12.69 -1.64
CA LYS A 711 12.84 -11.44 -1.20
C LYS A 711 13.20 -11.04 0.23
N SER A 712 13.92 -11.88 0.96
CA SER A 712 14.42 -11.57 2.31
C SER A 712 15.30 -10.30 2.33
N ASP A 713 16.00 -9.98 1.24
CA ASP A 713 16.83 -8.77 1.16
C ASP A 713 16.00 -7.48 1.06
N PHE A 714 14.77 -7.54 0.55
CA PHE A 714 13.84 -6.40 0.58
C PHE A 714 13.26 -6.11 1.97
N LEU A 715 13.31 -7.07 2.88
CA LEU A 715 12.85 -6.89 4.27
C LEU A 715 13.96 -6.33 5.19
N LYS A 716 15.21 -6.33 4.72
CA LYS A 716 16.37 -5.73 5.43
C LYS A 716 16.51 -4.23 5.18
N ALA A 717 15.66 -3.64 4.39
CA ALA A 717 15.66 -2.23 3.96
C ALA A 717 14.46 -1.46 4.44
#